data_8a1620c16a1487560c1f9e4727c1c06e
#
_entry.id   8a1620c16a1487560c1f9e4727c1c06e
#
_cell.length_a   1.000
_cell.length_b   1.000
_cell.length_c   1.000
_cell.angle_alpha   90.00
_cell.angle_beta   90.00
_cell.angle_gamma   90.00
#
_symmetry.space_group_name_H-M   'P 1'
#
loop_
_entity.id
_entity.type
_entity.pdbx_description
1 polymer ?
#
loop_
_entity_poly.entity_id
_entity_poly.type
_entity_poly.pdbx_seq_one_letter_code
_entity_poly.pdbx_strand_id
1 'polypeptide(L)'
;YRRIINRNNRLRRLLELGAPDIIVRNEKRMLQEAVDALIDNGRRGRPVTGPGNRALKSLSDMLKGKSGRFRQNLLGKRVDYSGRSVICVEPKLKIYQCGLPKEMAIELFKPFVMKELVANGSAHNIKSAKKMVERLQTEVWDVLEDVIKEHPVMLNRAPTLHRLGIQAFEPILVEGKAIKLHPLVCTAFNADFDGDQMAVHLPLSVEAQAECRFMLLSPNNLLKPSDGGLVAVPSQDMVLGIYYLTQERPGAKGEGKIFKSVNEAILAYENGAVTLHSRIKVRMTKTMPDGKEITGVVESTLGRFIFNEIIPQDLGFVDRSIPGNELKLEVDFLVAKKQNKQILEKVINIHGATKTAEVLDAVKAMGYKYSTRAAMTVSISDMTVPPEKPAMIKAAQDTVDRITKQYKRGLITEEERYKEVVETWKETDDELTKVLLEGLDKYNNIFMMADSGARGSDKQIKQLAGMRGLMADTTGRTIELPIKSNFRDGLDVLEYFMSAHGARKGMSDTALRTADSGYLTRRLVDVSQHMIVRESDCCEGKNREIPGMWVTAFMDGKEEIESLQERITGRFSCNTICDKDGNVIVKANHMITPKRAAEVMSRGVDENGNPIEKVKIRTVLSCRSHMGVCAKCYGANMATGQAVQVGEAVGIIAAQSIGEPGTQLTMRTFHTGGVAGTDITQGLPRVEEIFEARKPKGLAIITEFGGVANIKDTKKKREIIVTNNETGESKAYLIPYGSRIKVMDGAVLEAGDELTEGSVNPHDILKIKGVRAVQDYMLREVQRVYRLQGVEINDKHIELIVRQMLQKVRVETNGDSDMLPGTLVDTLDFEDTNELLESEGKEMAEGKQVLLGITKASLATNSFLSAASFQETTKVLTEAAIKGKVDPLIGMKENVIIGKLIPAGTGMKRYRNIKLDSDVNENDEIDFDDDSFADEEFAPVEE
;
A
#
# COMPACT_ATOMS: atom_id res chain seq x y z
N TYR A 1 14.33 -15.77 -41.43
CA TYR A 1 14.83 -17.12 -41.69
C TYR A 1 15.01 -17.36 -43.20
N ARG A 2 14.00 -17.11 -44.04
CA ARG A 2 14.10 -17.24 -45.49
C ARG A 2 15.23 -16.37 -46.09
N ARG A 3 15.44 -15.15 -45.57
CA ARG A 3 16.56 -14.29 -46.02
C ARG A 3 17.93 -14.91 -45.71
N ILE A 4 18.10 -15.55 -44.56
CA ILE A 4 19.35 -16.25 -44.23
C ILE A 4 19.62 -17.35 -45.25
N ILE A 5 18.64 -18.22 -45.53
CA ILE A 5 18.77 -19.31 -46.49
C ILE A 5 19.15 -18.75 -47.88
N ASN A 6 18.43 -17.74 -48.35
CA ASN A 6 18.69 -17.15 -49.66
C ASN A 6 20.10 -16.52 -49.74
N ARG A 7 20.52 -15.79 -48.73
CA ARG A 7 21.87 -15.18 -48.66
C ARG A 7 22.96 -16.23 -48.55
N ASN A 8 22.75 -17.27 -47.77
CA ASN A 8 23.70 -18.37 -47.66
C ASN A 8 23.86 -19.12 -48.98
N ASN A 9 22.76 -19.47 -49.67
CA ASN A 9 22.80 -20.10 -50.98
C ASN A 9 23.50 -19.23 -52.00
N ARG A 10 23.23 -17.91 -52.00
CA ARG A 10 23.90 -16.97 -52.87
C ARG A 10 25.39 -16.87 -52.57
N LEU A 11 25.78 -16.81 -51.33
CA LEU A 11 27.18 -16.81 -50.92
C LEU A 11 27.92 -18.09 -51.36
N ARG A 12 27.30 -19.28 -51.23
CA ARG A 12 27.85 -20.53 -51.74
C ARG A 12 28.14 -20.47 -53.25
N ARG A 13 27.17 -20.07 -54.01
CA ARG A 13 27.34 -19.95 -55.48
C ARG A 13 28.44 -18.97 -55.86
N LEU A 14 28.57 -17.84 -55.16
CA LEU A 14 29.65 -16.89 -55.41
C LEU A 14 31.02 -17.42 -55.04
N LEU A 15 31.14 -18.25 -54.02
CA LEU A 15 32.37 -18.92 -53.65
C LEU A 15 32.74 -20.01 -54.68
N GLU A 16 31.79 -20.81 -55.18
CA GLU A 16 31.96 -21.82 -56.19
C GLU A 16 32.38 -21.22 -57.57
N LEU A 17 31.87 -20.05 -57.87
CA LEU A 17 32.17 -19.32 -59.10
C LEU A 17 33.48 -18.51 -59.06
N GLY A 18 34.20 -18.47 -57.92
CA GLY A 18 35.43 -17.71 -57.78
C GLY A 18 35.24 -16.21 -57.90
N ALA A 19 34.11 -15.62 -57.40
CA ALA A 19 33.78 -14.22 -57.52
C ALA A 19 34.80 -13.32 -56.80
N PRO A 20 34.95 -12.04 -57.22
CA PRO A 20 35.89 -11.09 -56.59
C PRO A 20 35.64 -10.91 -55.11
N ASP A 21 36.71 -10.79 -54.33
CA ASP A 21 36.64 -10.66 -52.85
C ASP A 21 35.73 -9.57 -52.30
N ILE A 22 35.60 -8.46 -53.03
CA ILE A 22 34.72 -7.35 -52.65
C ILE A 22 33.25 -7.80 -52.61
N ILE A 23 32.84 -8.59 -53.63
CA ILE A 23 31.47 -9.12 -53.72
C ILE A 23 31.21 -10.15 -52.64
N VAL A 24 32.19 -11.06 -52.43
CA VAL A 24 32.11 -12.09 -51.36
C VAL A 24 32.01 -11.44 -49.99
N ARG A 25 32.81 -10.41 -49.70
CA ARG A 25 32.75 -9.67 -48.41
C ARG A 25 31.41 -8.98 -48.21
N ASN A 26 30.86 -8.39 -49.27
CA ASN A 26 29.56 -7.74 -49.20
C ASN A 26 28.43 -8.75 -48.95
N GLU A 27 28.48 -9.92 -49.58
CA GLU A 27 27.47 -10.97 -49.34
C GLU A 27 27.61 -11.61 -47.93
N LYS A 28 28.85 -11.77 -47.42
CA LYS A 28 29.09 -12.15 -46.03
C LYS A 28 28.47 -11.12 -45.07
N ARG A 29 28.65 -9.83 -45.30
CA ARG A 29 28.04 -8.75 -44.52
C ARG A 29 26.50 -8.82 -44.52
N MET A 30 25.91 -9.03 -45.70
CA MET A 30 24.47 -9.17 -45.85
C MET A 30 23.92 -10.42 -45.16
N LEU A 31 24.67 -11.54 -45.14
CA LEU A 31 24.32 -12.75 -44.38
C LEU A 31 24.38 -12.47 -42.87
N GLN A 32 25.41 -11.77 -42.42
CA GLN A 32 25.53 -11.35 -41.02
C GLN A 32 24.36 -10.47 -40.58
N GLU A 33 23.97 -9.48 -41.43
CA GLU A 33 22.81 -8.62 -41.16
C GLU A 33 21.51 -9.45 -41.09
N ALA A 34 21.34 -10.45 -41.90
CA ALA A 34 20.18 -11.34 -41.87
C ALA A 34 20.13 -12.19 -40.59
N VAL A 35 21.28 -12.67 -40.12
CA VAL A 35 21.39 -13.42 -38.87
C VAL A 35 21.13 -12.50 -37.66
N ASP A 36 21.71 -11.29 -37.69
CA ASP A 36 21.45 -10.28 -36.64
C ASP A 36 19.97 -9.94 -36.54
N ALA A 37 19.28 -9.78 -37.71
CA ALA A 37 17.84 -9.53 -37.73
C ALA A 37 16.99 -10.73 -37.22
N LEU A 38 17.44 -11.97 -37.42
CA LEU A 38 16.78 -13.14 -36.84
C LEU A 38 16.86 -13.17 -35.31
N ILE A 39 18.03 -12.84 -34.78
CA ILE A 39 18.27 -12.84 -33.34
C ILE A 39 17.62 -11.66 -32.65
N ASP A 40 17.84 -10.44 -33.12
CA ASP A 40 17.26 -9.19 -32.60
C ASP A 40 17.04 -8.16 -33.72
N ASN A 41 15.83 -8.11 -34.23
CA ASN A 41 15.46 -7.25 -35.33
C ASN A 41 15.40 -5.76 -34.90
N GLY A 42 16.12 -4.90 -35.59
CA GLY A 42 16.16 -3.46 -35.34
C GLY A 42 17.24 -3.00 -34.34
N ARG A 43 18.08 -3.89 -33.83
CA ARG A 43 19.20 -3.51 -32.97
C ARG A 43 20.35 -2.86 -33.74
N ARG A 44 20.61 -3.30 -34.96
CA ARG A 44 21.56 -2.71 -35.87
C ARG A 44 20.84 -2.20 -37.12
N GLY A 45 20.71 -0.91 -37.27
CA GLY A 45 20.12 -0.28 -38.45
C GLY A 45 18.58 -0.37 -38.53
N ARG A 46 18.03 -0.26 -39.72
CA ARG A 46 16.58 -0.31 -39.92
C ARG A 46 16.04 -1.73 -39.74
N PRO A 47 14.93 -1.91 -39.02
CA PRO A 47 14.34 -3.22 -38.83
C PRO A 47 13.87 -3.80 -40.19
N VAL A 48 13.98 -5.11 -40.33
CA VAL A 48 13.40 -5.84 -41.43
C VAL A 48 11.89 -5.84 -41.32
N THR A 49 11.20 -5.39 -42.34
CA THR A 49 9.73 -5.26 -42.38
C THR A 49 9.08 -6.30 -43.27
N GLY A 50 7.86 -6.66 -42.93
CA GLY A 50 6.98 -7.51 -43.75
C GLY A 50 6.01 -6.69 -44.59
N PRO A 51 4.99 -7.32 -45.20
CA PRO A 51 3.91 -6.63 -45.88
C PRO A 51 3.24 -5.60 -44.95
N GLY A 52 2.96 -4.39 -45.45
CA GLY A 52 2.40 -3.31 -44.64
C GLY A 52 3.40 -2.57 -43.77
N ASN A 53 4.69 -2.67 -44.04
CA ASN A 53 5.78 -1.95 -43.36
C ASN A 53 5.90 -2.23 -41.84
N ARG A 54 5.35 -3.33 -41.37
CA ARG A 54 5.46 -3.77 -39.95
C ARG A 54 6.78 -4.52 -39.71
N ALA A 55 7.48 -4.19 -38.65
CA ALA A 55 8.69 -4.91 -38.26
C ALA A 55 8.38 -6.39 -37.99
N LEU A 56 9.18 -7.31 -38.53
CA LEU A 56 9.06 -8.73 -38.27
C LEU A 56 9.52 -9.06 -36.83
N LYS A 57 8.84 -9.98 -36.18
CA LYS A 57 9.25 -10.45 -34.84
C LYS A 57 10.51 -11.32 -34.93
N SER A 58 11.52 -10.96 -34.17
CA SER A 58 12.75 -11.72 -34.00
C SER A 58 12.63 -12.69 -32.81
N LEU A 59 13.64 -13.56 -32.62
CA LEU A 59 13.72 -14.46 -31.47
C LEU A 59 13.73 -13.67 -30.13
N SER A 60 14.47 -12.55 -30.10
CA SER A 60 14.50 -11.66 -28.96
C SER A 60 13.12 -11.06 -28.63
N ASP A 61 12.37 -10.64 -29.67
CA ASP A 61 11.03 -10.06 -29.49
C ASP A 61 10.01 -11.08 -28.94
N MET A 62 10.27 -12.37 -29.12
CA MET A 62 9.45 -13.44 -28.52
C MET A 62 9.64 -13.57 -27.02
N LEU A 63 10.80 -13.16 -26.49
CA LEU A 63 11.16 -13.27 -25.07
C LEU A 63 10.94 -11.96 -24.31
N LYS A 64 11.22 -10.81 -24.92
CA LYS A 64 11.20 -9.49 -24.28
C LYS A 64 9.84 -8.82 -24.26
N GLY A 65 9.64 -7.92 -23.32
CA GLY A 65 8.46 -7.06 -23.22
C GLY A 65 7.22 -7.72 -22.64
N LYS A 66 6.11 -6.97 -22.65
CA LYS A 66 4.82 -7.37 -22.05
C LYS A 66 4.19 -8.58 -22.74
N SER A 67 4.39 -8.72 -24.05
CA SER A 67 3.89 -9.83 -24.87
C SER A 67 4.93 -10.94 -25.09
N GLY A 68 6.07 -10.88 -24.42
CA GLY A 68 7.10 -11.91 -24.45
C GLY A 68 6.74 -13.13 -23.57
N ARG A 69 7.47 -14.24 -23.80
CA ARG A 69 7.22 -15.52 -23.11
C ARG A 69 7.32 -15.38 -21.59
N PHE A 70 8.29 -14.64 -21.07
CA PHE A 70 8.47 -14.51 -19.62
C PHE A 70 7.24 -13.91 -18.94
N ARG A 71 6.69 -12.85 -19.46
CA ARG A 71 5.58 -12.12 -18.83
C ARG A 71 4.19 -12.63 -19.21
N GLN A 72 4.04 -13.19 -20.41
CA GLN A 72 2.72 -13.61 -20.92
C GLN A 72 2.40 -15.07 -20.62
N ASN A 73 3.39 -15.97 -20.59
CA ASN A 73 3.16 -17.41 -20.52
C ASN A 73 3.84 -18.11 -19.33
N LEU A 74 4.90 -17.51 -18.75
CA LEU A 74 5.66 -18.14 -17.67
C LEU A 74 5.32 -17.58 -16.29
N LEU A 75 5.32 -16.24 -16.12
CA LEU A 75 4.97 -15.59 -14.85
C LEU A 75 3.46 -15.55 -14.58
N GLY A 76 2.65 -15.65 -15.62
CA GLY A 76 1.21 -15.74 -15.54
C GLY A 76 0.67 -16.55 -16.70
N LYS A 77 -0.34 -17.38 -16.46
CA LYS A 77 -0.95 -18.26 -17.47
C LYS A 77 -2.46 -18.06 -17.45
N ARG A 78 -3.10 -18.34 -18.57
CA ARG A 78 -4.56 -18.52 -18.61
C ARG A 78 -4.89 -19.84 -17.94
N VAL A 79 -5.92 -19.84 -17.09
CA VAL A 79 -6.32 -21.02 -16.32
C VAL A 79 -7.77 -21.39 -16.65
N ASP A 80 -8.08 -22.69 -16.57
CA ASP A 80 -9.42 -23.23 -16.66
C ASP A 80 -10.15 -23.08 -15.32
N TYR A 81 -11.42 -23.45 -15.28
CA TYR A 81 -12.30 -23.32 -14.11
C TYR A 81 -12.33 -21.90 -13.55
N SER A 82 -12.43 -20.95 -14.44
CA SER A 82 -12.54 -19.52 -14.12
C SER A 82 -13.64 -18.88 -14.94
N GLY A 83 -14.23 -17.84 -14.36
CA GLY A 83 -15.27 -17.06 -15.02
C GLY A 83 -15.12 -15.60 -14.68
N ARG A 84 -15.84 -14.74 -15.39
CA ARG A 84 -15.84 -13.31 -15.17
C ARG A 84 -17.24 -12.73 -15.35
N SER A 85 -17.67 -11.89 -14.42
CA SER A 85 -18.93 -11.16 -14.53
C SER A 85 -18.87 -9.82 -13.82
N VAL A 86 -19.87 -8.99 -14.08
CA VAL A 86 -20.10 -7.73 -13.39
C VAL A 86 -20.46 -8.00 -11.93
N ILE A 87 -20.07 -7.12 -11.03
CA ILE A 87 -20.38 -7.21 -9.61
C ILE A 87 -21.55 -6.28 -9.23
N CYS A 88 -22.29 -6.69 -8.22
CA CYS A 88 -23.38 -5.91 -7.64
C CYS A 88 -23.35 -6.10 -6.12
N VAL A 89 -23.77 -5.07 -5.38
CA VAL A 89 -23.84 -5.14 -3.92
C VAL A 89 -25.00 -6.00 -3.44
N GLU A 90 -24.78 -6.77 -2.39
CA GLU A 90 -25.84 -7.50 -1.66
C GLU A 90 -25.61 -7.37 -0.15
N PRO A 91 -26.33 -6.48 0.54
CA PRO A 91 -26.16 -6.24 1.98
C PRO A 91 -26.55 -7.42 2.88
N LYS A 92 -27.35 -8.36 2.38
CA LYS A 92 -27.82 -9.52 3.16
C LYS A 92 -26.77 -10.60 3.36
N LEU A 93 -25.72 -10.61 2.51
CA LEU A 93 -24.62 -11.55 2.61
C LEU A 93 -23.87 -11.41 3.93
N LYS A 94 -23.37 -12.52 4.45
CA LYS A 94 -22.35 -12.52 5.52
C LYS A 94 -21.00 -12.21 4.91
N ILE A 95 -20.05 -11.77 5.74
CA ILE A 95 -18.72 -11.33 5.26
C ILE A 95 -17.93 -12.43 4.54
N TYR A 96 -18.17 -13.70 4.88
CA TYR A 96 -17.55 -14.86 4.26
C TYR A 96 -18.30 -15.40 3.01
N GLN A 97 -19.41 -14.78 2.64
CA GLN A 97 -20.29 -15.25 1.55
C GLN A 97 -20.17 -14.37 0.31
N CYS A 98 -20.34 -14.97 -0.84
CA CYS A 98 -20.55 -14.27 -2.12
C CYS A 98 -21.72 -14.89 -2.88
N GLY A 99 -22.40 -14.07 -3.68
CA GLY A 99 -23.47 -14.56 -4.55
C GLY A 99 -22.91 -14.93 -5.93
N LEU A 100 -23.00 -16.20 -6.30
CA LEU A 100 -22.58 -16.69 -7.61
C LEU A 100 -23.80 -16.91 -8.51
N PRO A 101 -23.84 -16.37 -9.76
CA PRO A 101 -24.90 -16.66 -10.69
C PRO A 101 -25.06 -18.16 -10.95
N LYS A 102 -26.29 -18.67 -10.96
CA LYS A 102 -26.58 -20.09 -11.16
C LYS A 102 -25.96 -20.65 -12.45
N GLU A 103 -26.06 -19.91 -13.55
CA GLU A 103 -25.52 -20.33 -14.84
C GLU A 103 -23.99 -20.47 -14.80
N MET A 104 -23.31 -19.55 -14.12
CA MET A 104 -21.87 -19.60 -13.92
C MET A 104 -21.46 -20.75 -13.00
N ALA A 105 -22.21 -20.97 -11.93
CA ALA A 105 -21.96 -22.05 -10.97
C ALA A 105 -22.04 -23.44 -11.61
N ILE A 106 -23.02 -23.70 -12.45
CA ILE A 106 -23.12 -24.97 -13.18
C ILE A 106 -21.89 -25.25 -14.04
N GLU A 107 -21.43 -24.27 -14.78
CA GLU A 107 -20.27 -24.46 -15.65
C GLU A 107 -18.98 -24.64 -14.86
N LEU A 108 -18.78 -23.89 -13.79
CA LEU A 108 -17.59 -24.00 -12.95
C LEU A 108 -17.54 -25.34 -12.20
N PHE A 109 -18.65 -25.78 -11.62
CA PHE A 109 -18.74 -26.98 -10.81
C PHE A 109 -19.13 -28.25 -11.62
N LYS A 110 -19.16 -28.17 -12.95
CA LYS A 110 -19.60 -29.24 -13.83
C LYS A 110 -19.00 -30.61 -13.49
N PRO A 111 -17.68 -30.78 -13.34
CA PRO A 111 -17.08 -32.06 -12.99
C PRO A 111 -17.56 -32.61 -11.63
N PHE A 112 -17.67 -31.75 -10.64
CA PHE A 112 -18.11 -32.12 -9.28
C PHE A 112 -19.58 -32.54 -9.27
N VAL A 113 -20.44 -31.82 -9.99
CA VAL A 113 -21.85 -32.16 -10.15
C VAL A 113 -22.02 -33.50 -10.90
N MET A 114 -21.23 -33.71 -11.95
CA MET A 114 -21.27 -34.99 -12.68
C MET A 114 -20.84 -36.18 -11.81
N LYS A 115 -19.76 -35.99 -11.00
CA LYS A 115 -19.32 -37.01 -10.03
C LYS A 115 -20.46 -37.37 -9.06
N GLU A 116 -21.08 -36.36 -8.48
CA GLU A 116 -22.10 -36.53 -7.46
C GLU A 116 -23.42 -37.13 -8.04
N LEU A 117 -23.80 -36.76 -9.27
CA LEU A 117 -24.95 -37.39 -9.97
C LEU A 117 -24.74 -38.87 -10.22
N VAL A 118 -23.54 -39.31 -10.52
CA VAL A 118 -23.21 -40.73 -10.69
C VAL A 118 -23.16 -41.43 -9.33
N ALA A 119 -22.59 -40.81 -8.30
CA ALA A 119 -22.52 -41.35 -6.96
C ALA A 119 -23.93 -41.55 -6.33
N ASN A 120 -24.82 -40.57 -6.51
CA ASN A 120 -26.19 -40.62 -6.04
C ASN A 120 -27.10 -41.56 -6.86
N GLY A 121 -26.59 -42.21 -7.92
CA GLY A 121 -27.35 -43.13 -8.76
C GLY A 121 -28.36 -42.46 -9.71
N SER A 122 -28.43 -41.13 -9.75
CA SER A 122 -29.29 -40.35 -10.66
C SER A 122 -28.87 -40.52 -12.12
N ALA A 123 -27.58 -40.78 -12.36
CA ALA A 123 -27.04 -41.07 -13.66
C ALA A 123 -26.27 -42.38 -13.67
N HIS A 124 -26.48 -43.21 -14.72
CA HIS A 124 -25.83 -44.50 -14.83
C HIS A 124 -24.34 -44.43 -15.24
N ASN A 125 -23.96 -43.37 -15.90
CA ASN A 125 -22.57 -43.13 -16.32
C ASN A 125 -22.31 -41.62 -16.56
N ILE A 126 -21.04 -41.26 -16.73
CA ILE A 126 -20.59 -39.89 -16.93
C ILE A 126 -21.22 -39.25 -18.18
N LYS A 127 -21.43 -40.02 -19.27
CA LYS A 127 -22.10 -39.52 -20.49
C LYS A 127 -23.57 -39.14 -20.24
N SER A 128 -24.25 -39.91 -19.41
CA SER A 128 -25.63 -39.61 -18.97
C SER A 128 -25.66 -38.39 -18.07
N ALA A 129 -24.76 -38.29 -17.09
CA ALA A 129 -24.62 -37.15 -16.21
C ALA A 129 -24.35 -35.85 -17.01
N LYS A 130 -23.46 -35.91 -18.00
CA LYS A 130 -23.16 -34.77 -18.89
C LYS A 130 -24.42 -34.28 -19.62
N LYS A 131 -25.21 -35.21 -20.17
CA LYS A 131 -26.48 -34.87 -20.86
C LYS A 131 -27.50 -34.26 -19.90
N MET A 132 -27.58 -34.75 -18.66
CA MET A 132 -28.48 -34.22 -17.63
C MET A 132 -28.07 -32.76 -17.29
N VAL A 133 -26.79 -32.50 -17.11
CA VAL A 133 -26.25 -31.14 -16.84
C VAL A 133 -26.51 -30.20 -18.03
N GLU A 134 -26.28 -30.66 -19.26
CA GLU A 134 -26.52 -29.84 -20.46
C GLU A 134 -28.01 -29.51 -20.66
N ARG A 135 -28.88 -30.37 -20.20
CA ARG A 135 -30.36 -30.18 -20.26
C ARG A 135 -30.94 -29.44 -19.05
N LEU A 136 -30.08 -29.08 -18.05
CA LEU A 136 -30.46 -28.35 -16.84
C LEU A 136 -31.69 -29.01 -16.13
N GLN A 137 -31.65 -30.33 -15.91
CA GLN A 137 -32.71 -31.05 -15.22
C GLN A 137 -32.82 -30.61 -13.75
N THR A 138 -33.97 -30.79 -13.15
CA THR A 138 -34.24 -30.33 -11.77
C THR A 138 -33.28 -30.93 -10.73
N GLU A 139 -32.96 -32.22 -10.88
CA GLU A 139 -32.05 -32.95 -10.00
C GLU A 139 -30.63 -32.34 -10.00
N VAL A 140 -30.21 -31.70 -11.11
CA VAL A 140 -28.89 -31.05 -11.22
C VAL A 140 -28.78 -29.85 -10.29
N TRP A 141 -29.88 -29.12 -10.08
CA TRP A 141 -29.85 -27.95 -9.18
C TRP A 141 -29.74 -28.37 -7.72
N ASP A 142 -30.41 -29.45 -7.32
CA ASP A 142 -30.33 -29.96 -5.95
C ASP A 142 -28.93 -30.46 -5.64
N VAL A 143 -28.33 -31.22 -6.57
CA VAL A 143 -26.94 -31.67 -6.44
C VAL A 143 -25.95 -30.51 -6.47
N LEU A 144 -26.17 -29.47 -7.30
CA LEU A 144 -25.33 -28.30 -7.34
C LEU A 144 -25.35 -27.55 -5.98
N GLU A 145 -26.53 -27.43 -5.37
CA GLU A 145 -26.64 -26.80 -4.04
C GLU A 145 -25.84 -27.55 -2.98
N ASP A 146 -25.86 -28.90 -3.01
CA ASP A 146 -25.08 -29.72 -2.09
C ASP A 146 -23.56 -29.64 -2.35
N VAL A 147 -23.16 -29.67 -3.60
CA VAL A 147 -21.73 -29.53 -4.00
C VAL A 147 -21.14 -28.18 -3.62
N ILE A 148 -21.91 -27.11 -3.72
CA ILE A 148 -21.48 -25.77 -3.39
C ILE A 148 -21.26 -25.60 -1.87
N LYS A 149 -21.98 -26.33 -1.05
CA LYS A 149 -21.77 -26.29 0.40
C LYS A 149 -20.31 -26.63 0.71
N GLU A 150 -19.69 -25.76 1.49
CA GLU A 150 -18.30 -25.94 1.95
C GLU A 150 -17.20 -25.93 0.86
N HIS A 151 -17.51 -25.63 -0.40
CA HIS A 151 -16.54 -25.49 -1.47
C HIS A 151 -16.27 -23.99 -1.73
N PRO A 152 -15.18 -23.39 -1.20
CA PRO A 152 -14.91 -21.99 -1.38
C PRO A 152 -14.52 -21.66 -2.82
N VAL A 153 -14.86 -20.47 -3.26
CA VAL A 153 -14.40 -19.90 -4.54
C VAL A 153 -13.55 -18.66 -4.30
N MET A 154 -12.57 -18.41 -5.14
CA MET A 154 -11.76 -17.21 -5.07
C MET A 154 -12.33 -16.13 -5.98
N LEU A 155 -12.43 -14.91 -5.47
CA LEU A 155 -12.77 -13.71 -6.24
C LEU A 155 -11.53 -12.84 -6.39
N ASN A 156 -11.34 -12.30 -7.58
CA ASN A 156 -10.25 -11.40 -7.91
C ASN A 156 -10.75 -10.19 -8.70
N ARG A 157 -10.26 -9.01 -8.37
CA ARG A 157 -10.45 -7.80 -9.17
C ARG A 157 -9.12 -7.30 -9.72
N ALA A 158 -9.07 -7.05 -11.02
CA ALA A 158 -7.93 -6.40 -11.66
C ALA A 158 -8.08 -4.85 -11.59
N PRO A 159 -6.99 -4.09 -11.30
CA PRO A 159 -5.64 -4.56 -11.01
C PRO A 159 -5.48 -5.09 -9.58
N THR A 160 -4.76 -6.19 -9.42
CA THR A 160 -4.44 -6.75 -8.09
C THR A 160 -3.21 -6.03 -7.53
N LEU A 161 -3.43 -4.99 -6.72
CA LEU A 161 -2.37 -4.14 -6.19
C LEU A 161 -1.69 -4.75 -4.95
N HIS A 162 -2.44 -5.51 -4.15
CA HIS A 162 -1.97 -6.17 -2.95
C HIS A 162 -2.67 -7.52 -2.75
N ARG A 163 -2.21 -8.32 -1.81
CA ARG A 163 -2.71 -9.68 -1.61
C ARG A 163 -4.21 -9.76 -1.28
N LEU A 164 -4.80 -8.71 -0.69
CA LEU A 164 -6.23 -8.65 -0.39
C LEU A 164 -7.12 -8.46 -1.64
N GLY A 165 -6.52 -8.21 -2.81
CA GLY A 165 -7.23 -8.22 -4.09
C GLY A 165 -7.67 -9.62 -4.56
N ILE A 166 -7.27 -10.68 -3.85
CA ILE A 166 -7.74 -12.06 -4.04
C ILE A 166 -8.19 -12.58 -2.69
N GLN A 167 -9.46 -12.91 -2.57
CA GLN A 167 -10.03 -13.48 -1.35
C GLN A 167 -10.96 -14.64 -1.69
N ALA A 168 -11.07 -15.59 -0.78
CA ALA A 168 -12.01 -16.70 -0.89
C ALA A 168 -13.32 -16.39 -0.17
N PHE A 169 -14.40 -16.93 -0.71
CA PHE A 169 -15.75 -16.81 -0.19
C PHE A 169 -16.48 -18.13 -0.33
N GLU A 170 -17.44 -18.37 0.52
CA GLU A 170 -18.43 -19.45 0.33
C GLU A 170 -19.50 -18.97 -0.65
N PRO A 171 -19.70 -19.65 -1.78
CA PRO A 171 -20.68 -19.22 -2.76
C PRO A 171 -22.10 -19.54 -2.32
N ILE A 172 -23.02 -18.64 -2.66
CA ILE A 172 -24.46 -18.83 -2.58
C ILE A 172 -25.03 -18.64 -3.98
N LEU A 173 -25.93 -19.49 -4.40
CA LEU A 173 -26.59 -19.35 -5.69
C LEU A 173 -27.54 -18.16 -5.69
N VAL A 174 -27.41 -17.32 -6.69
CA VAL A 174 -28.25 -16.14 -6.89
C VAL A 174 -28.81 -16.09 -8.30
N GLU A 175 -30.00 -15.50 -8.41
CA GLU A 175 -30.60 -15.23 -9.70
C GLU A 175 -29.92 -14.04 -10.41
N GLY A 176 -29.95 -14.05 -11.73
CA GLY A 176 -29.36 -13.04 -12.57
C GLY A 176 -27.96 -13.42 -13.07
N LYS A 177 -27.24 -12.45 -13.63
CA LYS A 177 -25.92 -12.64 -14.27
C LYS A 177 -24.78 -11.94 -13.54
N ALA A 178 -25.08 -11.17 -12.51
CA ALA A 178 -24.09 -10.42 -11.74
C ALA A 178 -23.66 -11.18 -10.49
N ILE A 179 -22.37 -11.13 -10.18
CA ILE A 179 -21.83 -11.62 -8.92
C ILE A 179 -22.26 -10.68 -7.79
N LYS A 180 -22.80 -11.22 -6.71
CA LYS A 180 -23.19 -10.47 -5.53
C LYS A 180 -22.02 -10.41 -4.54
N LEU A 181 -21.66 -9.19 -4.13
CA LEU A 181 -20.52 -8.93 -3.27
C LEU A 181 -20.94 -8.24 -1.97
N HIS A 182 -20.30 -8.64 -0.88
CA HIS A 182 -20.49 -8.00 0.42
C HIS A 182 -19.91 -6.58 0.44
N PRO A 183 -20.63 -5.57 0.96
CA PRO A 183 -20.19 -4.18 0.88
C PRO A 183 -18.89 -3.89 1.64
N LEU A 184 -18.59 -4.57 2.75
CA LEU A 184 -17.39 -4.32 3.54
C LEU A 184 -16.08 -4.78 2.86
N VAL A 185 -16.12 -5.75 1.97
CA VAL A 185 -14.94 -6.23 1.25
C VAL A 185 -14.58 -5.35 0.04
N CYS A 186 -15.47 -4.45 -0.37
CA CYS A 186 -15.21 -3.56 -1.51
C CYS A 186 -13.96 -2.69 -1.32
N THR A 187 -13.67 -2.29 -0.08
CA THR A 187 -12.47 -1.51 0.24
C THR A 187 -11.19 -2.31 -0.05
N ALA A 188 -11.16 -3.60 0.30
CA ALA A 188 -10.02 -4.48 0.06
C ALA A 188 -9.76 -4.70 -1.44
N PHE A 189 -10.81 -4.85 -2.23
CA PHE A 189 -10.73 -4.99 -3.68
C PHE A 189 -10.57 -3.65 -4.41
N ASN A 190 -10.73 -2.52 -3.73
CA ASN A 190 -10.88 -1.20 -4.35
C ASN A 190 -11.95 -1.22 -5.45
N ALA A 191 -13.10 -1.89 -5.17
CA ALA A 191 -14.18 -2.12 -6.10
C ALA A 191 -15.32 -1.14 -5.87
N ASP A 192 -15.92 -0.68 -6.96
CA ASP A 192 -17.18 0.06 -6.97
C ASP A 192 -18.17 -0.62 -7.92
N PHE A 193 -19.41 -0.18 -7.91
CA PHE A 193 -20.51 -0.83 -8.66
C PHE A 193 -20.93 -0.02 -9.88
N ASP A 194 -19.98 0.66 -10.51
CA ASP A 194 -20.19 1.47 -11.73
C ASP A 194 -20.04 0.68 -13.03
N GLY A 195 -19.87 -0.63 -12.94
CA GLY A 195 -19.66 -1.54 -14.07
C GLY A 195 -18.40 -2.40 -13.92
N ASP A 196 -17.78 -2.37 -12.75
CA ASP A 196 -16.64 -3.23 -12.42
C ASP A 196 -16.97 -4.71 -12.59
N GLN A 197 -15.97 -5.46 -13.05
CA GLN A 197 -16.03 -6.90 -13.21
C GLN A 197 -15.02 -7.57 -12.28
N MET A 198 -15.38 -8.75 -11.79
CA MET A 198 -14.49 -9.61 -11.02
C MET A 198 -14.38 -10.99 -11.65
N ALA A 199 -13.20 -11.59 -11.53
CA ALA A 199 -12.95 -12.97 -11.92
C ALA A 199 -13.25 -13.92 -10.76
N VAL A 200 -13.80 -15.07 -11.07
CA VAL A 200 -14.06 -16.18 -10.14
C VAL A 200 -13.14 -17.33 -10.51
N HIS A 201 -12.48 -17.91 -9.52
CA HIS A 201 -11.62 -19.09 -9.70
C HIS A 201 -12.06 -20.20 -8.75
N LEU A 202 -12.11 -21.42 -9.25
CA LEU A 202 -12.49 -22.59 -8.48
C LEU A 202 -11.25 -23.39 -8.07
N PRO A 203 -10.94 -23.57 -6.78
CA PRO A 203 -9.92 -24.50 -6.34
C PRO A 203 -10.39 -25.94 -6.58
N LEU A 204 -9.53 -26.76 -7.19
CA LEU A 204 -9.88 -28.11 -7.61
C LEU A 204 -9.47 -29.17 -6.57
N SER A 205 -8.23 -29.12 -6.09
CA SER A 205 -7.72 -30.11 -5.15
C SER A 205 -8.18 -29.83 -3.72
N VAL A 206 -8.19 -30.86 -2.89
CA VAL A 206 -8.55 -30.75 -1.46
C VAL A 206 -7.59 -29.83 -0.73
N GLU A 207 -6.30 -29.89 -1.07
CA GLU A 207 -5.27 -29.00 -0.50
C GLU A 207 -5.53 -27.54 -0.86
N ALA A 208 -5.89 -27.27 -2.13
CA ALA A 208 -6.21 -25.91 -2.57
C ALA A 208 -7.48 -25.37 -1.88
N GLN A 209 -8.48 -26.22 -1.69
CA GLN A 209 -9.71 -25.86 -0.94
C GLN A 209 -9.40 -25.57 0.53
N ALA A 210 -8.53 -26.38 1.16
CA ALA A 210 -8.10 -26.15 2.53
C ALA A 210 -7.33 -24.84 2.68
N GLU A 211 -6.41 -24.53 1.78
CA GLU A 211 -5.71 -23.25 1.75
C GLU A 211 -6.67 -22.07 1.58
N CYS A 212 -7.64 -22.19 0.68
CA CYS A 212 -8.68 -21.17 0.52
C CYS A 212 -9.46 -20.92 1.81
N ARG A 213 -9.84 -22.00 2.51
CA ARG A 213 -10.63 -21.92 3.73
C ARG A 213 -9.85 -21.36 4.92
N PHE A 214 -8.61 -21.80 5.13
CA PHE A 214 -7.82 -21.39 6.30
C PHE A 214 -7.06 -20.09 6.11
N MET A 215 -6.63 -19.75 4.89
CA MET A 215 -5.75 -18.62 4.63
C MET A 215 -6.42 -17.49 3.85
N LEU A 216 -7.24 -17.80 2.85
CA LEU A 216 -7.79 -16.81 1.92
C LEU A 216 -9.21 -16.35 2.26
N LEU A 217 -9.93 -17.03 3.15
CA LEU A 217 -11.29 -16.67 3.51
C LEU A 217 -11.35 -15.24 4.07
N SER A 218 -12.33 -14.45 3.66
CA SER A 218 -12.43 -13.03 3.99
C SER A 218 -12.34 -12.70 5.49
N PRO A 219 -12.97 -13.45 6.45
CA PRO A 219 -12.81 -13.19 7.87
C PRO A 219 -11.38 -13.29 8.40
N ASN A 220 -10.52 -14.05 7.74
CA ASN A 220 -9.12 -14.22 8.14
C ASN A 220 -8.21 -13.08 7.63
N ASN A 221 -8.73 -12.23 6.75
CA ASN A 221 -7.99 -11.15 6.07
C ASN A 221 -8.59 -9.78 6.38
N LEU A 222 -8.87 -9.51 7.64
CA LEU A 222 -9.46 -8.23 8.08
C LEU A 222 -8.43 -7.13 8.29
N LEU A 223 -7.15 -7.47 8.47
CA LEU A 223 -6.07 -6.52 8.73
C LEU A 223 -5.24 -6.26 7.48
N LYS A 224 -4.82 -5.00 7.30
CA LYS A 224 -3.89 -4.61 6.23
C LYS A 224 -2.47 -5.08 6.54
N PRO A 225 -1.76 -5.65 5.56
CA PRO A 225 -0.35 -6.00 5.76
C PRO A 225 0.57 -4.77 5.80
N SER A 226 0.12 -3.57 5.41
CA SER A 226 0.92 -2.34 5.38
C SER A 226 1.12 -1.70 6.74
N ASP A 227 0.04 -1.53 7.50
CA ASP A 227 0.02 -0.83 8.79
C ASP A 227 -0.57 -1.65 9.94
N GLY A 228 -1.22 -2.77 9.64
CA GLY A 228 -1.95 -3.58 10.62
C GLY A 228 -3.32 -3.02 10.99
N GLY A 229 -3.78 -1.95 10.36
CA GLY A 229 -5.12 -1.43 10.54
C GLY A 229 -6.20 -2.28 9.88
N LEU A 230 -7.45 -2.12 10.31
CA LEU A 230 -8.59 -2.80 9.70
C LEU A 230 -8.83 -2.34 8.26
N VAL A 231 -9.07 -3.30 7.37
CA VAL A 231 -9.49 -3.06 5.98
C VAL A 231 -11.01 -2.95 5.88
N ALA A 232 -11.71 -3.89 6.50
CA ALA A 232 -13.18 -3.96 6.48
C ALA A 232 -13.75 -2.98 7.53
N VAL A 233 -13.82 -1.71 7.17
CA VAL A 233 -14.39 -0.65 8.01
C VAL A 233 -15.73 -0.22 7.43
N PRO A 234 -16.78 -0.06 8.24
CA PRO A 234 -18.04 0.52 7.80
C PRO A 234 -17.84 1.86 7.07
N SER A 235 -18.59 2.08 6.01
CA SER A 235 -18.47 3.28 5.17
C SER A 235 -19.84 3.79 4.74
N GLN A 236 -19.88 5.03 4.27
CA GLN A 236 -21.09 5.66 3.71
C GLN A 236 -22.33 5.49 4.58
N ASP A 237 -23.39 4.88 4.09
CA ASP A 237 -24.68 4.74 4.80
C ASP A 237 -24.57 3.99 6.12
N MET A 238 -23.64 3.02 6.23
CA MET A 238 -23.42 2.31 7.49
C MET A 238 -22.93 3.26 8.58
N VAL A 239 -21.96 4.12 8.26
CA VAL A 239 -21.44 5.13 9.20
C VAL A 239 -22.51 6.16 9.53
N LEU A 240 -23.23 6.62 8.52
CA LEU A 240 -24.30 7.63 8.70
C LEU A 240 -25.42 7.12 9.62
N GLY A 241 -25.82 5.86 9.43
CA GLY A 241 -26.84 5.23 10.29
C GLY A 241 -26.41 5.11 11.74
N ILE A 242 -25.15 4.71 11.98
CA ILE A 242 -24.61 4.60 13.34
C ILE A 242 -24.42 5.98 13.97
N TYR A 243 -23.94 6.97 13.21
CA TYR A 243 -23.83 8.35 13.66
C TYR A 243 -25.18 8.90 14.11
N TYR A 244 -26.20 8.74 13.27
CA TYR A 244 -27.56 9.13 13.62
C TYR A 244 -28.08 8.42 14.87
N LEU A 245 -27.84 7.10 15.00
CA LEU A 245 -28.26 6.30 16.14
C LEU A 245 -27.62 6.77 17.45
N THR A 246 -26.33 7.13 17.42
CA THR A 246 -25.56 7.53 18.60
C THR A 246 -25.57 9.02 18.89
N GLN A 247 -26.21 9.82 18.05
CA GLN A 247 -26.35 11.27 18.23
C GLN A 247 -27.24 11.59 19.43
N GLU A 248 -26.90 12.62 20.19
CA GLU A 248 -27.68 13.16 21.30
C GLU A 248 -28.30 14.50 20.90
N ARG A 249 -29.55 14.68 21.25
CA ARG A 249 -30.27 15.95 21.03
C ARG A 249 -30.89 16.42 22.35
N PRO A 250 -30.29 17.42 23.01
CA PRO A 250 -30.87 18.00 24.23
C PRO A 250 -32.28 18.58 23.96
N GLY A 251 -33.19 18.40 24.90
CA GLY A 251 -34.57 18.84 24.77
C GLY A 251 -35.47 17.96 23.89
N ALA A 252 -35.01 16.77 23.50
CA ALA A 252 -35.81 15.84 22.72
C ALA A 252 -36.98 15.26 23.54
N LYS A 253 -38.09 14.90 22.88
CA LYS A 253 -39.27 14.32 23.51
C LYS A 253 -38.92 13.07 24.34
N GLY A 254 -39.32 13.05 25.58
CA GLY A 254 -39.14 11.94 26.50
C GLY A 254 -37.84 11.94 27.31
N GLU A 255 -37.12 13.07 27.33
CA GLU A 255 -35.91 13.24 28.13
C GLU A 255 -36.19 13.02 29.61
N GLY A 256 -35.28 12.28 30.30
CA GLY A 256 -35.34 12.02 31.74
C GLY A 256 -36.31 10.90 32.17
N LYS A 257 -37.00 10.23 31.24
CA LYS A 257 -37.87 9.10 31.59
C LYS A 257 -37.07 7.90 32.04
N ILE A 258 -37.66 7.15 32.97
CA ILE A 258 -37.07 5.94 33.56
C ILE A 258 -37.80 4.70 33.06
N PHE A 259 -37.04 3.72 32.63
CA PHE A 259 -37.54 2.44 32.09
C PHE A 259 -36.95 1.24 32.86
N LYS A 260 -37.74 0.18 32.95
CA LYS A 260 -37.35 -1.08 33.60
C LYS A 260 -36.34 -1.87 32.78
N SER A 261 -36.45 -1.80 31.47
CA SER A 261 -35.56 -2.51 30.54
C SER A 261 -35.39 -1.75 29.21
N VAL A 262 -34.38 -2.12 28.43
CA VAL A 262 -34.16 -1.56 27.09
C VAL A 262 -35.36 -1.87 26.16
N ASN A 263 -35.94 -3.08 26.29
CA ASN A 263 -37.13 -3.47 25.50
C ASN A 263 -38.32 -2.56 25.75
N GLU A 264 -38.58 -2.18 27.02
CA GLU A 264 -39.65 -1.23 27.35
C GLU A 264 -39.39 0.15 26.76
N ALA A 265 -38.14 0.61 26.75
CA ALA A 265 -37.75 1.85 26.11
C ALA A 265 -37.92 1.79 24.58
N ILE A 266 -37.66 0.65 23.95
CA ILE A 266 -37.91 0.45 22.51
C ILE A 266 -39.43 0.50 22.22
N LEU A 267 -40.26 -0.13 23.04
CA LEU A 267 -41.72 -0.04 22.91
C LEU A 267 -42.22 1.39 23.06
N ALA A 268 -41.66 2.14 24.01
CA ALA A 268 -41.96 3.55 24.18
C ALA A 268 -41.54 4.42 22.97
N TYR A 269 -40.44 4.03 22.33
CA TYR A 269 -40.02 4.69 21.06
C TYR A 269 -40.98 4.38 19.91
N GLU A 270 -41.39 3.13 19.74
CA GLU A 270 -42.33 2.76 18.70
C GLU A 270 -43.69 3.43 18.87
N ASN A 271 -44.11 3.68 20.12
CA ASN A 271 -45.29 4.44 20.46
C ASN A 271 -45.11 5.98 20.39
N GLY A 272 -43.93 6.45 19.97
CA GLY A 272 -43.60 7.85 19.85
C GLY A 272 -43.54 8.65 21.16
N ALA A 273 -43.42 7.96 22.30
CA ALA A 273 -43.29 8.59 23.64
C ALA A 273 -41.86 9.05 23.95
N VAL A 274 -40.85 8.49 23.25
CA VAL A 274 -39.41 8.78 23.38
C VAL A 274 -38.80 8.85 21.99
N THR A 275 -37.72 9.60 21.79
CA THR A 275 -36.92 9.61 20.56
C THR A 275 -35.62 8.82 20.76
N LEU A 276 -34.96 8.42 19.67
CA LEU A 276 -33.65 7.75 19.73
C LEU A 276 -32.55 8.61 20.37
N HIS A 277 -32.69 9.92 20.29
CA HIS A 277 -31.70 10.91 20.72
C HIS A 277 -31.93 11.48 22.11
N SER A 278 -33.06 11.13 22.74
CA SER A 278 -33.38 11.61 24.08
C SER A 278 -32.61 10.84 25.14
N ARG A 279 -32.11 11.56 26.13
CA ARG A 279 -31.42 11.01 27.29
C ARG A 279 -32.42 10.38 28.23
N ILE A 280 -32.32 9.10 28.46
CA ILE A 280 -33.19 8.27 29.29
C ILE A 280 -32.43 7.50 30.34
N LYS A 281 -33.15 7.06 31.37
CA LYS A 281 -32.58 6.20 32.44
C LYS A 281 -33.17 4.81 32.31
N VAL A 282 -32.31 3.80 32.18
CA VAL A 282 -32.70 2.40 32.04
C VAL A 282 -32.07 1.59 33.18
N ARG A 283 -32.88 0.74 33.80
CA ARG A 283 -32.40 -0.24 34.78
C ARG A 283 -31.74 -1.38 34.05
N MET A 284 -30.46 -1.59 34.30
CA MET A 284 -29.68 -2.70 33.73
C MET A 284 -29.24 -3.63 34.87
N THR A 285 -29.24 -4.94 34.57
CA THR A 285 -28.67 -5.98 35.45
C THR A 285 -27.55 -6.66 34.69
N LYS A 286 -26.40 -6.76 35.27
CA LYS A 286 -25.23 -7.44 34.70
C LYS A 286 -24.71 -8.47 35.71
N THR A 287 -24.46 -9.68 35.21
CA THR A 287 -23.81 -10.74 35.95
C THR A 287 -22.29 -10.57 35.82
N MET A 288 -21.62 -10.40 36.96
CA MET A 288 -20.15 -10.29 37.00
C MET A 288 -19.51 -11.68 36.86
N PRO A 289 -18.22 -11.75 36.47
CA PRO A 289 -17.48 -13.02 36.42
C PRO A 289 -17.52 -13.81 37.74
N ASP A 290 -17.68 -13.11 38.83
CA ASP A 290 -17.81 -13.68 40.20
C ASP A 290 -19.21 -14.27 40.51
N GLY A 291 -20.13 -14.28 39.54
CA GLY A 291 -21.50 -14.79 39.68
C GLY A 291 -22.44 -13.85 40.48
N LYS A 292 -21.98 -12.65 40.85
CA LYS A 292 -22.85 -11.65 41.52
C LYS A 292 -23.61 -10.85 40.45
N GLU A 293 -24.91 -10.69 40.66
CA GLU A 293 -25.73 -9.78 39.85
C GLU A 293 -25.72 -8.36 40.43
N ILE A 294 -25.27 -7.41 39.64
CA ILE A 294 -25.33 -5.99 39.95
C ILE A 294 -26.43 -5.36 39.15
N THR A 295 -27.37 -4.71 39.83
CA THR A 295 -28.47 -3.99 39.20
C THR A 295 -28.35 -2.51 39.55
N GLY A 296 -28.44 -1.66 38.51
CA GLY A 296 -28.38 -0.20 38.70
C GLY A 296 -29.07 0.51 37.53
N VAL A 297 -29.19 1.82 37.68
CA VAL A 297 -29.78 2.70 36.67
C VAL A 297 -28.64 3.35 35.88
N VAL A 298 -28.66 3.17 34.56
CA VAL A 298 -27.69 3.76 33.61
C VAL A 298 -28.40 4.84 32.83
N GLU A 299 -27.77 5.99 32.73
CA GLU A 299 -28.27 7.13 31.95
C GLU A 299 -27.50 7.23 30.63
N SER A 300 -28.23 7.16 29.51
CA SER A 300 -27.70 7.32 28.15
C SER A 300 -28.85 7.54 27.16
N THR A 301 -28.56 7.68 25.87
CA THR A 301 -29.60 7.74 24.85
C THR A 301 -30.08 6.35 24.45
N LEU A 302 -31.36 6.24 24.02
CA LEU A 302 -31.90 4.96 23.57
C LEU A 302 -31.07 4.37 22.43
N GLY A 303 -30.63 5.19 21.48
CA GLY A 303 -29.79 4.75 20.37
C GLY A 303 -28.47 4.13 20.82
N ARG A 304 -27.83 4.68 21.85
CA ARG A 304 -26.58 4.11 22.41
C ARG A 304 -26.82 2.79 23.11
N PHE A 305 -27.95 2.62 23.81
CA PHE A 305 -28.34 1.32 24.38
C PHE A 305 -28.45 0.25 23.29
N ILE A 306 -29.14 0.56 22.20
CA ILE A 306 -29.31 -0.35 21.06
C ILE A 306 -27.96 -0.69 20.40
N PHE A 307 -27.08 0.31 20.24
CA PHE A 307 -25.74 0.09 19.67
C PHE A 307 -24.86 -0.78 20.56
N ASN A 308 -24.90 -0.60 21.87
CA ASN A 308 -24.12 -1.40 22.81
C ASN A 308 -24.60 -2.86 22.92
N GLU A 309 -25.78 -3.20 22.45
CA GLU A 309 -26.27 -4.59 22.41
C GLU A 309 -25.42 -5.49 21.48
N ILE A 310 -24.95 -4.91 20.37
CA ILE A 310 -24.10 -5.65 19.41
C ILE A 310 -22.61 -5.56 19.69
N ILE A 311 -22.18 -4.61 20.53
CA ILE A 311 -20.77 -4.39 20.86
C ILE A 311 -20.42 -5.16 22.14
N PRO A 312 -19.33 -5.95 22.16
CA PRO A 312 -18.82 -6.57 23.38
C PRO A 312 -18.53 -5.52 24.46
N GLN A 313 -18.91 -5.79 25.70
CA GLN A 313 -18.84 -4.84 26.81
C GLN A 313 -17.56 -4.95 27.66
N ASP A 314 -16.45 -5.39 27.05
CA ASP A 314 -15.14 -5.61 27.67
C ASP A 314 -13.98 -4.98 26.90
N LEU A 315 -14.28 -3.95 26.08
CA LEU A 315 -13.31 -3.32 25.19
C LEU A 315 -12.34 -2.34 25.89
N GLY A 316 -12.61 -1.96 27.14
CA GLY A 316 -11.74 -1.08 27.92
C GLY A 316 -11.82 0.40 27.53
N PHE A 317 -12.97 0.88 27.02
CA PHE A 317 -13.26 2.31 26.92
C PHE A 317 -13.66 2.89 28.29
N VAL A 318 -14.25 2.06 29.14
CA VAL A 318 -14.62 2.40 30.49
C VAL A 318 -13.74 1.59 31.46
N ASP A 319 -13.07 2.28 32.37
CA ASP A 319 -12.30 1.62 33.41
C ASP A 319 -13.26 1.02 34.46
N ARG A 320 -13.41 -0.30 34.41
CA ARG A 320 -14.30 -1.06 35.28
C ARG A 320 -13.70 -1.40 36.66
N SER A 321 -12.43 -1.06 36.88
CA SER A 321 -11.78 -1.19 38.16
C SER A 321 -12.25 -0.13 39.16
N ILE A 322 -12.83 0.96 38.66
CA ILE A 322 -13.37 2.03 39.51
C ILE A 322 -14.79 1.66 39.94
N PRO A 323 -15.09 1.61 41.27
CA PRO A 323 -16.43 1.37 41.78
C PRO A 323 -17.44 2.37 41.23
N GLY A 324 -18.58 1.88 40.72
CA GLY A 324 -19.64 2.67 40.10
C GLY A 324 -19.57 2.74 38.56
N ASN A 325 -18.53 2.23 37.95
CA ASN A 325 -18.42 2.14 36.50
C ASN A 325 -18.83 0.76 35.93
N GLU A 326 -19.19 -0.18 36.78
CA GLU A 326 -19.44 -1.57 36.38
C GLU A 326 -20.57 -1.75 35.39
N LEU A 327 -21.61 -0.92 35.49
CA LEU A 327 -22.80 -0.94 34.62
C LEU A 327 -22.75 0.06 33.44
N LYS A 328 -21.75 0.97 33.41
CA LYS A 328 -21.66 1.96 32.32
C LYS A 328 -21.49 1.26 31.00
N LEU A 329 -22.11 1.86 29.97
CA LEU A 329 -21.95 1.39 28.58
C LEU A 329 -20.53 1.62 28.10
N GLU A 330 -19.98 0.71 27.33
CA GLU A 330 -18.67 0.87 26.69
C GLU A 330 -18.65 2.03 25.71
N VAL A 331 -19.72 2.21 24.95
CA VAL A 331 -19.86 3.28 23.97
C VAL A 331 -20.94 4.24 24.43
N ASP A 332 -20.56 5.33 25.09
CA ASP A 332 -21.45 6.43 25.50
C ASP A 332 -20.99 7.77 24.89
N PHE A 333 -20.55 7.73 23.66
CA PHE A 333 -20.12 8.89 22.87
C PHE A 333 -20.64 8.79 21.43
N LEU A 334 -20.57 9.91 20.71
CA LEU A 334 -20.94 9.96 19.29
C LEU A 334 -19.97 9.14 18.45
N VAL A 335 -20.50 8.21 17.67
CA VAL A 335 -19.72 7.29 16.85
C VAL A 335 -19.70 7.75 15.40
N ALA A 336 -18.61 8.39 14.99
CA ALA A 336 -18.28 8.67 13.60
C ALA A 336 -17.37 7.58 13.02
N LYS A 337 -16.91 7.71 11.79
CA LYS A 337 -16.06 6.73 11.10
C LYS A 337 -14.78 6.39 11.88
N LYS A 338 -14.13 7.41 12.47
CA LYS A 338 -12.88 7.23 13.25
C LYS A 338 -13.13 6.41 14.51
N GLN A 339 -14.16 6.74 15.28
CA GLN A 339 -14.53 6.02 16.51
C GLN A 339 -14.95 4.58 16.19
N ASN A 340 -15.69 4.38 15.10
CA ASN A 340 -16.09 3.04 14.67
C ASN A 340 -14.89 2.17 14.33
N LYS A 341 -13.89 2.73 13.64
CA LYS A 341 -12.62 2.04 13.38
C LYS A 341 -11.92 1.66 14.71
N GLN A 342 -11.83 2.56 15.66
CA GLN A 342 -11.22 2.31 16.97
C GLN A 342 -11.95 1.21 17.78
N ILE A 343 -13.28 1.21 17.75
CA ILE A 343 -14.09 0.18 18.40
C ILE A 343 -13.76 -1.20 17.80
N LEU A 344 -13.79 -1.31 16.48
CA LEU A 344 -13.51 -2.56 15.78
C LEU A 344 -12.07 -3.04 15.93
N GLU A 345 -11.09 -2.13 15.98
CA GLU A 345 -9.70 -2.45 16.28
C GLU A 345 -9.51 -3.02 17.70
N LYS A 346 -10.24 -2.50 18.67
CA LYS A 346 -10.26 -3.11 20.02
C LYS A 346 -10.95 -4.48 20.02
N VAL A 347 -12.04 -4.63 19.28
CA VAL A 347 -12.73 -5.92 19.17
C VAL A 347 -11.81 -6.99 18.59
N ILE A 348 -11.09 -6.71 17.50
CA ILE A 348 -10.20 -7.70 16.89
C ILE A 348 -9.01 -8.05 17.79
N ASN A 349 -8.49 -7.08 18.53
CA ASN A 349 -7.36 -7.31 19.44
C ASN A 349 -7.73 -8.13 20.68
N ILE A 350 -8.99 -8.08 21.12
CA ILE A 350 -9.45 -8.78 22.33
C ILE A 350 -10.10 -10.12 21.99
N HIS A 351 -10.99 -10.13 21.00
CA HIS A 351 -11.83 -11.29 20.67
C HIS A 351 -11.41 -12.07 19.43
N GLY A 352 -10.47 -11.53 18.64
CA GLY A 352 -10.01 -12.18 17.41
C GLY A 352 -10.92 -11.98 16.20
N ALA A 353 -10.54 -12.60 15.07
CA ALA A 353 -11.13 -12.34 13.76
C ALA A 353 -12.60 -12.83 13.63
N THR A 354 -12.92 -14.00 14.19
CA THR A 354 -14.25 -14.60 14.06
C THR A 354 -15.33 -13.73 14.71
N LYS A 355 -15.09 -13.29 15.95
CA LYS A 355 -16.03 -12.42 16.66
C LYS A 355 -16.14 -11.05 16.00
N THR A 356 -15.03 -10.53 15.48
CA THR A 356 -15.02 -9.27 14.74
C THR A 356 -15.86 -9.36 13.46
N ALA A 357 -15.85 -10.50 12.76
CA ALA A 357 -16.68 -10.71 11.59
C ALA A 357 -18.18 -10.67 11.93
N GLU A 358 -18.59 -11.29 13.04
CA GLU A 358 -19.98 -11.21 13.54
C GLU A 358 -20.40 -9.79 13.89
N VAL A 359 -19.52 -9.06 14.62
CA VAL A 359 -19.77 -7.66 14.98
C VAL A 359 -19.84 -6.78 13.74
N LEU A 360 -18.97 -6.97 12.75
CA LEU A 360 -19.00 -6.23 11.47
C LEU A 360 -20.34 -6.44 10.73
N ASP A 361 -20.83 -7.67 10.64
CA ASP A 361 -22.11 -7.97 10.02
C ASP A 361 -23.28 -7.32 10.78
N ALA A 362 -23.25 -7.35 12.11
CA ALA A 362 -24.26 -6.71 12.95
C ALA A 362 -24.23 -5.17 12.80
N VAL A 363 -23.05 -4.56 12.81
CA VAL A 363 -22.84 -3.10 12.60
C VAL A 363 -23.32 -2.69 11.21
N LYS A 364 -23.02 -3.48 10.18
CA LYS A 364 -23.53 -3.25 8.81
C LYS A 364 -25.05 -3.25 8.78
N ALA A 365 -25.68 -4.29 9.31
CA ALA A 365 -27.13 -4.42 9.30
C ALA A 365 -27.82 -3.27 10.07
N MET A 366 -27.28 -2.91 11.22
CA MET A 366 -27.77 -1.82 12.04
C MET A 366 -27.57 -0.46 11.32
N GLY A 367 -26.42 -0.23 10.75
CA GLY A 367 -26.11 1.01 10.02
C GLY A 367 -27.09 1.25 8.87
N TYR A 368 -27.34 0.25 8.04
CA TYR A 368 -28.34 0.37 6.96
C TYR A 368 -29.76 0.56 7.47
N LYS A 369 -30.16 -0.18 8.51
CA LYS A 369 -31.48 -0.03 9.12
C LYS A 369 -31.76 1.39 9.60
N TYR A 370 -30.82 1.97 10.33
CA TYR A 370 -31.01 3.29 10.91
C TYR A 370 -30.70 4.42 9.94
N SER A 371 -29.88 4.23 8.94
CA SER A 371 -29.74 5.17 7.83
C SER A 371 -31.05 5.33 7.04
N THR A 372 -31.73 4.21 6.77
CA THR A 372 -33.05 4.23 6.14
C THR A 372 -34.10 4.95 6.99
N ARG A 373 -34.11 4.69 8.32
CA ARG A 373 -35.01 5.37 9.26
C ARG A 373 -34.73 6.86 9.43
N ALA A 374 -33.44 7.24 9.35
CA ALA A 374 -33.02 8.64 9.43
C ALA A 374 -33.53 9.47 8.26
N ALA A 375 -33.74 8.84 7.10
CA ALA A 375 -34.26 9.48 5.88
C ALA A 375 -33.53 10.78 5.52
N MET A 376 -32.20 10.82 5.65
CA MET A 376 -31.39 11.98 5.36
C MET A 376 -31.40 12.28 3.87
N THR A 377 -31.57 13.53 3.53
CA THR A 377 -31.56 14.02 2.15
C THR A 377 -30.89 15.39 2.09
N VAL A 378 -30.52 15.84 0.90
CA VAL A 378 -29.86 17.12 0.67
C VAL A 378 -30.80 18.05 -0.10
N SER A 379 -30.95 19.25 0.41
CA SER A 379 -31.70 20.35 -0.25
C SER A 379 -30.77 21.54 -0.49
N ILE A 380 -31.10 22.37 -1.47
CA ILE A 380 -30.39 23.64 -1.70
C ILE A 380 -30.51 24.58 -0.48
N SER A 381 -31.60 24.50 0.26
CA SER A 381 -31.81 25.28 1.50
C SER A 381 -30.87 24.87 2.64
N ASP A 382 -30.33 23.61 2.62
CA ASP A 382 -29.40 23.15 3.63
C ASP A 382 -27.99 23.76 3.48
N MET A 383 -27.70 24.33 2.32
CA MET A 383 -26.49 25.07 2.04
C MET A 383 -26.60 26.51 2.50
N THR A 384 -26.40 26.76 3.79
CA THR A 384 -26.49 28.13 4.34
C THR A 384 -25.23 28.92 4.05
N VAL A 385 -25.40 30.11 3.42
CA VAL A 385 -24.28 31.02 3.17
C VAL A 385 -24.08 31.91 4.39
N PRO A 386 -22.87 32.07 4.93
CA PRO A 386 -22.59 32.97 6.04
C PRO A 386 -22.93 34.42 5.68
N PRO A 387 -23.63 35.16 6.54
CA PRO A 387 -23.97 36.55 6.29
C PRO A 387 -22.70 37.45 6.27
N GLU A 388 -21.62 37.05 6.89
CA GLU A 388 -20.35 37.77 6.95
C GLU A 388 -19.53 37.69 5.64
N LYS A 389 -19.85 36.78 4.75
CA LYS A 389 -19.11 36.53 3.48
C LYS A 389 -18.87 37.81 2.66
N PRO A 390 -19.89 38.67 2.38
CA PRO A 390 -19.68 39.86 1.58
C PRO A 390 -18.71 40.86 2.22
N ALA A 391 -18.75 40.99 3.55
CA ALA A 391 -17.89 41.90 4.30
C ALA A 391 -16.42 41.41 4.27
N MET A 392 -16.18 40.09 4.45
CA MET A 392 -14.86 39.50 4.41
C MET A 392 -14.22 39.60 3.01
N ILE A 393 -14.99 39.32 1.96
CA ILE A 393 -14.52 39.43 0.57
C ILE A 393 -14.16 40.88 0.24
N LYS A 394 -14.97 41.87 0.70
CA LYS A 394 -14.66 43.26 0.49
C LYS A 394 -13.38 43.71 1.20
N ALA A 395 -13.20 43.31 2.45
CA ALA A 395 -11.97 43.60 3.21
C ALA A 395 -10.72 43.02 2.53
N ALA A 396 -10.79 41.78 2.02
CA ALA A 396 -9.72 41.16 1.26
C ALA A 396 -9.42 41.90 -0.04
N GLN A 397 -10.47 42.34 -0.76
CA GLN A 397 -10.31 43.12 -1.99
C GLN A 397 -9.64 44.46 -1.73
N ASP A 398 -10.03 45.16 -0.67
CA ASP A 398 -9.43 46.46 -0.27
C ASP A 398 -7.92 46.26 0.06
N THR A 399 -7.57 45.16 0.69
CA THR A 399 -6.15 44.82 0.97
C THR A 399 -5.39 44.55 -0.30
N VAL A 400 -5.93 43.77 -1.23
CA VAL A 400 -5.32 43.47 -2.54
C VAL A 400 -5.15 44.77 -3.36
N ASP A 401 -6.11 45.66 -3.32
CA ASP A 401 -6.01 46.97 -4.00
C ASP A 401 -4.90 47.84 -3.40
N ARG A 402 -4.70 47.76 -2.08
CA ARG A 402 -3.62 48.46 -1.38
C ARG A 402 -2.24 47.90 -1.83
N ILE A 403 -2.08 46.56 -1.85
CA ILE A 403 -0.86 45.89 -2.33
C ILE A 403 -0.57 46.26 -3.79
N THR A 404 -1.59 46.29 -4.64
CA THR A 404 -1.46 46.69 -6.05
C THR A 404 -1.05 48.14 -6.18
N LYS A 405 -1.51 49.03 -5.30
CA LYS A 405 -1.10 50.45 -5.26
C LYS A 405 0.35 50.59 -4.83
N GLN A 406 0.81 49.77 -3.87
CA GLN A 406 2.24 49.71 -3.45
C GLN A 406 3.14 49.30 -4.61
N TYR A 407 2.76 48.26 -5.36
CA TYR A 407 3.45 47.83 -6.57
C TYR A 407 3.54 48.95 -7.62
N LYS A 408 2.40 49.59 -7.92
CA LYS A 408 2.37 50.74 -8.89
C LYS A 408 3.28 51.90 -8.47
N ARG A 409 3.56 52.06 -7.16
CA ARG A 409 4.52 53.04 -6.63
C ARG A 409 5.95 52.55 -6.65
N GLY A 410 6.21 51.33 -7.07
CA GLY A 410 7.57 50.75 -7.14
C GLY A 410 8.16 50.32 -5.79
N LEU A 411 7.33 50.14 -4.74
CA LEU A 411 7.77 49.76 -3.40
C LEU A 411 8.04 48.26 -3.25
N ILE A 412 7.38 47.44 -4.05
CA ILE A 412 7.47 45.98 -4.05
C ILE A 412 7.69 45.45 -5.47
N THR A 413 8.31 44.27 -5.57
CA THR A 413 8.51 43.58 -6.85
C THR A 413 7.24 42.85 -7.30
N GLU A 414 7.18 42.44 -8.57
CA GLU A 414 6.04 41.68 -9.09
C GLU A 414 5.88 40.32 -8.40
N GLU A 415 6.96 39.65 -8.04
CA GLU A 415 6.93 38.38 -7.33
C GLU A 415 6.39 38.54 -5.90
N GLU A 416 6.82 39.59 -5.20
CA GLU A 416 6.32 39.92 -3.86
C GLU A 416 4.81 40.25 -3.91
N ARG A 417 4.43 41.14 -4.87
CA ARG A 417 3.01 41.44 -5.09
C ARG A 417 2.16 40.19 -5.29
N TYR A 418 2.58 39.30 -6.20
CA TYR A 418 1.92 38.04 -6.47
C TYR A 418 1.78 37.17 -5.21
N LYS A 419 2.86 37.04 -4.46
CA LYS A 419 2.90 36.25 -3.25
C LYS A 419 1.94 36.81 -2.19
N GLU A 420 1.99 38.12 -1.93
CA GLU A 420 1.12 38.77 -0.94
C GLU A 420 -0.37 38.68 -1.33
N VAL A 421 -0.69 38.82 -2.61
CA VAL A 421 -2.07 38.69 -3.10
C VAL A 421 -2.59 37.27 -2.91
N VAL A 422 -1.82 36.27 -3.29
CA VAL A 422 -2.20 34.86 -3.12
C VAL A 422 -2.35 34.51 -1.64
N GLU A 423 -1.45 34.97 -0.79
CA GLU A 423 -1.50 34.75 0.66
C GLU A 423 -2.74 35.41 1.30
N THR A 424 -3.06 36.65 0.95
CA THR A 424 -4.26 37.36 1.40
C THR A 424 -5.54 36.59 1.05
N TRP A 425 -5.67 36.10 -0.18
CA TRP A 425 -6.83 35.33 -0.58
C TRP A 425 -6.91 33.97 0.09
N LYS A 426 -5.77 33.34 0.35
CA LYS A 426 -5.72 32.08 1.07
C LYS A 426 -6.15 32.23 2.53
N GLU A 427 -5.64 33.25 3.22
CA GLU A 427 -6.05 33.57 4.60
C GLU A 427 -7.56 33.85 4.68
N THR A 428 -8.07 34.66 3.75
CA THR A 428 -9.51 34.96 3.68
C THR A 428 -10.34 33.71 3.45
N ASP A 429 -9.90 32.81 2.60
CA ASP A 429 -10.57 31.55 2.30
C ASP A 429 -10.59 30.62 3.54
N ASP A 430 -9.49 30.53 4.28
CA ASP A 430 -9.39 29.74 5.50
C ASP A 430 -10.25 30.33 6.64
N GLU A 431 -10.28 31.64 6.80
CA GLU A 431 -11.15 32.34 7.78
C GLU A 431 -12.63 32.15 7.44
N LEU A 432 -13.01 32.34 6.17
CA LEU A 432 -14.38 32.10 5.72
C LEU A 432 -14.82 30.66 5.95
N THR A 433 -13.91 29.71 5.77
CA THR A 433 -14.19 28.29 6.04
C THR A 433 -14.49 28.05 7.52
N LYS A 434 -13.73 28.66 8.43
CA LYS A 434 -13.97 28.55 9.88
C LYS A 434 -15.32 29.14 10.25
N VAL A 435 -15.63 30.36 9.79
CA VAL A 435 -16.92 31.03 10.04
C VAL A 435 -18.08 30.20 9.49
N LEU A 436 -17.93 29.61 8.31
CA LEU A 436 -18.93 28.73 7.71
C LEU A 436 -19.20 27.49 8.56
N LEU A 437 -18.17 26.79 8.98
CA LEU A 437 -18.32 25.56 9.77
C LEU A 437 -18.86 25.82 11.17
N GLU A 438 -18.48 26.91 11.80
CA GLU A 438 -19.01 27.34 13.11
C GLU A 438 -20.48 27.80 13.03
N GLY A 439 -20.88 28.42 11.92
CA GLY A 439 -22.25 28.90 11.69
C GLY A 439 -23.24 27.83 11.22
N LEU A 440 -22.79 26.65 10.80
CA LEU A 440 -23.66 25.55 10.41
C LEU A 440 -24.35 24.91 11.62
N ASP A 441 -25.63 24.61 11.49
CA ASP A 441 -26.34 23.81 12.49
C ASP A 441 -25.79 22.38 12.52
N LYS A 442 -25.47 21.89 13.72
CA LYS A 442 -24.98 20.51 13.96
C LYS A 442 -25.98 19.44 13.49
N TYR A 443 -27.25 19.79 13.33
CA TYR A 443 -28.28 18.86 12.86
C TYR A 443 -28.61 19.03 11.38
N ASN A 444 -27.86 19.88 10.67
CA ASN A 444 -27.95 20.01 9.23
C ASN A 444 -27.49 18.72 8.54
N ASN A 445 -28.25 18.24 7.55
CA ASN A 445 -27.98 16.99 6.88
C ASN A 445 -26.60 16.97 6.22
N ILE A 446 -26.18 18.05 5.58
CA ILE A 446 -24.85 18.16 4.94
C ILE A 446 -23.74 18.10 5.99
N PHE A 447 -23.93 18.83 7.11
CA PHE A 447 -22.97 18.82 8.20
C PHE A 447 -22.84 17.40 8.80
N MET A 448 -23.94 16.71 9.07
CA MET A 448 -23.94 15.35 9.60
C MET A 448 -23.24 14.35 8.66
N MET A 449 -23.45 14.47 7.34
CA MET A 449 -22.77 13.62 6.36
C MET A 449 -21.25 13.80 6.35
N ALA A 450 -20.79 15.05 6.49
CA ALA A 450 -19.36 15.36 6.52
C ALA A 450 -18.71 15.06 7.86
N ASP A 451 -19.31 15.44 8.98
CA ASP A 451 -18.81 15.24 10.35
C ASP A 451 -18.74 13.74 10.71
N SER A 452 -19.73 12.96 10.29
CA SER A 452 -19.71 11.51 10.46
C SER A 452 -18.57 10.83 9.69
N GLY A 453 -18.00 11.47 8.67
CA GLY A 453 -17.02 10.86 7.74
C GLY A 453 -17.67 9.89 6.75
N ALA A 454 -18.99 9.88 6.64
CA ALA A 454 -19.71 9.03 5.69
C ALA A 454 -19.49 9.49 4.25
N ARG A 455 -19.69 10.77 3.99
CA ARG A 455 -19.46 11.38 2.66
C ARG A 455 -19.22 12.88 2.79
N GLY A 456 -18.31 13.38 1.97
CA GLY A 456 -17.98 14.79 1.95
C GLY A 456 -16.80 15.17 2.84
N SER A 457 -16.39 16.43 2.71
CA SER A 457 -15.32 17.04 3.50
C SER A 457 -15.59 18.52 3.67
N ASP A 458 -14.94 19.16 4.66
CA ASP A 458 -15.02 20.59 4.90
C ASP A 458 -14.71 21.42 3.65
N LYS A 459 -13.74 20.95 2.82
CA LYS A 459 -13.39 21.57 1.54
C LYS A 459 -14.54 21.56 0.53
N GLN A 460 -15.36 20.52 0.52
CA GLN A 460 -16.52 20.42 -0.36
C GLN A 460 -17.67 21.30 0.14
N ILE A 461 -17.92 21.34 1.46
CA ILE A 461 -18.90 22.25 2.06
C ILE A 461 -18.54 23.70 1.75
N LYS A 462 -17.27 24.06 1.86
CA LYS A 462 -16.75 25.37 1.51
C LYS A 462 -17.07 25.75 0.06
N GLN A 463 -16.86 24.85 -0.88
CA GLN A 463 -17.18 25.10 -2.30
C GLN A 463 -18.69 25.20 -2.56
N LEU A 464 -19.52 24.53 -1.76
CA LEU A 464 -20.97 24.58 -1.90
C LEU A 464 -21.58 25.87 -1.36
N ALA A 465 -21.14 26.33 -0.18
CA ALA A 465 -21.77 27.44 0.55
C ALA A 465 -20.85 28.64 0.81
N GLY A 466 -19.54 28.47 0.74
CA GLY A 466 -18.55 29.52 0.98
C GLY A 466 -18.03 30.18 -0.30
N MET A 467 -16.76 29.95 -0.58
CA MET A 467 -16.04 30.45 -1.74
C MET A 467 -15.27 29.31 -2.38
N ARG A 468 -15.24 29.22 -3.69
CA ARG A 468 -14.45 28.19 -4.36
C ARG A 468 -12.94 28.42 -4.22
N GLY A 469 -12.51 29.68 -4.16
CA GLY A 469 -11.12 30.06 -3.88
C GLY A 469 -10.23 30.12 -5.11
N LEU A 470 -8.93 30.00 -4.87
CA LEU A 470 -7.90 30.09 -5.90
C LEU A 470 -7.82 28.83 -6.75
N MET A 471 -7.65 29.00 -8.06
CA MET A 471 -7.50 27.93 -9.03
C MET A 471 -6.07 27.87 -9.56
N ALA A 472 -5.64 26.69 -10.00
CA ALA A 472 -4.37 26.49 -10.69
C ALA A 472 -4.54 26.58 -12.21
N ASP A 473 -3.59 27.21 -12.88
CA ASP A 473 -3.48 27.24 -14.33
C ASP A 473 -2.97 25.88 -14.88
N THR A 474 -2.96 25.73 -16.20
CA THR A 474 -2.45 24.55 -16.90
C THR A 474 -0.98 24.23 -16.60
N THR A 475 -0.19 25.25 -16.27
CA THR A 475 1.22 25.10 -15.84
C THR A 475 1.37 24.69 -14.38
N GLY A 476 0.29 24.77 -13.57
CA GLY A 476 0.31 24.52 -12.12
C GLY A 476 0.52 25.78 -11.26
N ARG A 477 0.69 26.95 -11.86
CA ARG A 477 0.78 28.21 -11.14
C ARG A 477 -0.62 28.64 -10.68
N THR A 478 -0.73 29.20 -9.49
CA THR A 478 -1.99 29.72 -8.95
C THR A 478 -2.40 30.98 -9.69
N ILE A 479 -3.66 31.04 -10.13
CA ILE A 479 -4.24 32.25 -10.74
C ILE A 479 -4.55 33.23 -9.62
N GLU A 480 -4.12 34.50 -9.77
CA GLU A 480 -4.28 35.55 -8.75
C GLU A 480 -5.75 35.90 -8.50
N LEU A 481 -6.60 35.75 -9.50
CA LEU A 481 -8.02 36.05 -9.40
C LEU A 481 -8.76 34.86 -8.77
N PRO A 482 -9.29 35.01 -7.55
CA PRO A 482 -10.05 33.93 -6.91
C PRO A 482 -11.47 33.83 -7.47
N ILE A 483 -12.02 32.63 -7.40
CA ILE A 483 -13.45 32.42 -7.63
C ILE A 483 -14.20 32.74 -6.34
N LYS A 484 -14.87 33.90 -6.31
CA LYS A 484 -15.60 34.40 -5.12
C LYS A 484 -16.96 33.75 -4.95
N SER A 485 -17.51 33.20 -6.03
CA SER A 485 -18.81 32.55 -6.05
C SER A 485 -18.72 31.13 -5.48
N ASN A 486 -19.85 30.58 -5.10
CA ASN A 486 -20.03 29.20 -4.66
C ASN A 486 -20.96 28.46 -5.64
N PHE A 487 -21.10 27.15 -5.46
CA PHE A 487 -21.97 26.34 -6.31
C PHE A 487 -23.48 26.63 -6.08
N ARG A 488 -23.87 27.08 -4.86
CA ARG A 488 -25.25 27.45 -4.57
C ARG A 488 -25.70 28.65 -5.38
N ASP A 489 -24.88 29.70 -5.39
CA ASP A 489 -25.19 30.94 -6.08
C ASP A 489 -24.96 30.85 -7.60
N GLY A 490 -24.18 29.88 -8.01
CA GLY A 490 -23.72 29.67 -9.39
C GLY A 490 -22.42 30.39 -9.71
N LEU A 491 -21.69 29.92 -10.71
CA LEU A 491 -20.45 30.50 -11.20
C LEU A 491 -20.72 31.36 -12.43
N ASP A 492 -19.95 32.44 -12.55
CA ASP A 492 -19.90 33.22 -13.78
C ASP A 492 -19.16 32.45 -14.89
N VAL A 493 -19.38 32.81 -16.14
CA VAL A 493 -18.79 32.11 -17.31
C VAL A 493 -17.27 32.09 -17.22
N LEU A 494 -16.65 33.22 -16.82
CA LEU A 494 -15.19 33.30 -16.67
C LEU A 494 -14.71 32.41 -15.52
N GLU A 495 -15.38 32.43 -14.38
CA GLU A 495 -15.05 31.59 -13.23
C GLU A 495 -15.18 30.09 -13.54
N TYR A 496 -16.23 29.71 -14.28
CA TYR A 496 -16.40 28.34 -14.75
C TYR A 496 -15.27 27.89 -15.67
N PHE A 497 -14.90 28.76 -16.63
CA PHE A 497 -13.80 28.46 -17.56
C PHE A 497 -12.45 28.30 -16.84
N MET A 498 -12.13 29.18 -15.88
CA MET A 498 -10.93 29.03 -15.06
C MET A 498 -10.92 27.71 -14.27
N SER A 499 -12.07 27.33 -13.72
CA SER A 499 -12.19 26.08 -12.96
C SER A 499 -12.03 24.82 -13.83
N ALA A 500 -12.40 24.88 -15.10
CA ALA A 500 -12.30 23.79 -16.04
C ALA A 500 -10.83 23.39 -16.34
N HIS A 501 -9.91 24.35 -16.32
CA HIS A 501 -8.48 24.09 -16.52
C HIS A 501 -7.92 23.14 -15.44
N GLY A 502 -8.16 23.44 -14.17
CA GLY A 502 -7.72 22.63 -13.05
C GLY A 502 -8.32 21.22 -13.07
N ALA A 503 -9.61 21.12 -13.35
CA ALA A 503 -10.31 19.82 -13.42
C ALA A 503 -9.76 18.94 -14.55
N ARG A 504 -9.56 19.50 -15.76
CA ARG A 504 -9.01 18.76 -16.90
C ARG A 504 -7.58 18.30 -16.65
N LYS A 505 -6.73 19.20 -16.11
CA LYS A 505 -5.37 18.84 -15.69
C LYS A 505 -5.39 17.69 -14.70
N GLY A 506 -6.26 17.74 -13.69
CA GLY A 506 -6.43 16.69 -12.71
C GLY A 506 -6.73 15.33 -13.33
N MET A 507 -7.72 15.26 -14.19
CA MET A 507 -8.09 14.03 -14.88
C MET A 507 -6.96 13.47 -15.76
N SER A 508 -6.30 14.33 -16.53
CA SER A 508 -5.18 13.93 -17.41
C SER A 508 -4.00 13.40 -16.61
N ASP A 509 -3.59 14.10 -15.57
CA ASP A 509 -2.46 13.69 -14.73
C ASP A 509 -2.74 12.37 -13.98
N THR A 510 -3.97 12.16 -13.50
CA THR A 510 -4.37 10.91 -12.87
C THR A 510 -4.22 9.73 -13.84
N ALA A 511 -4.70 9.87 -15.08
CA ALA A 511 -4.61 8.84 -16.10
C ALA A 511 -3.15 8.48 -16.45
N LEU A 512 -2.27 9.48 -16.56
CA LEU A 512 -0.85 9.28 -16.90
C LEU A 512 -0.07 8.66 -15.73
N ARG A 513 -0.27 9.16 -14.52
CA ARG A 513 0.50 8.73 -13.34
C ARG A 513 0.11 7.35 -12.81
N THR A 514 -1.06 6.83 -13.16
CA THR A 514 -1.44 5.45 -12.85
C THR A 514 -0.43 4.45 -13.41
N ALA A 515 0.06 4.70 -14.62
CA ALA A 515 1.10 3.87 -15.24
C ALA A 515 2.42 3.94 -14.47
N ASP A 516 2.82 5.13 -13.99
CA ASP A 516 4.06 5.33 -13.24
C ASP A 516 4.01 4.60 -11.89
N SER A 517 2.88 4.66 -11.18
CA SER A 517 2.65 3.90 -9.94
C SER A 517 2.76 2.40 -10.16
N GLY A 518 2.15 1.88 -11.22
CA GLY A 518 2.25 0.47 -11.59
C GLY A 518 3.68 0.04 -11.92
N TYR A 519 4.43 0.89 -12.63
CA TYR A 519 5.83 0.64 -12.95
C TYR A 519 6.74 0.69 -11.71
N LEU A 520 6.52 1.63 -10.78
CA LEU A 520 7.23 1.66 -9.50
C LEU A 520 7.00 0.38 -8.70
N THR A 521 5.75 -0.05 -8.55
CA THR A 521 5.38 -1.29 -7.84
C THR A 521 6.09 -2.49 -8.44
N ARG A 522 6.13 -2.61 -9.77
CA ARG A 522 6.84 -3.69 -10.46
C ARG A 522 8.33 -3.70 -10.12
N ARG A 523 8.99 -2.55 -10.15
CA ARG A 523 10.42 -2.45 -9.81
C ARG A 523 10.69 -2.84 -8.35
N LEU A 524 9.82 -2.41 -7.43
CA LEU A 524 9.90 -2.78 -6.02
C LEU A 524 9.73 -4.30 -5.81
N VAL A 525 8.78 -4.93 -6.49
CA VAL A 525 8.62 -6.39 -6.46
C VAL A 525 9.86 -7.09 -6.99
N ASP A 526 10.42 -6.63 -8.10
CA ASP A 526 11.59 -7.27 -8.72
C ASP A 526 12.84 -7.20 -7.82
N VAL A 527 13.04 -6.10 -7.09
CA VAL A 527 14.21 -5.96 -6.21
C VAL A 527 14.09 -6.77 -4.93
N SER A 528 12.88 -7.02 -4.45
CA SER A 528 12.65 -7.65 -3.13
C SER A 528 12.06 -9.06 -3.19
N GLN A 529 11.82 -9.63 -4.36
CA GLN A 529 11.10 -10.89 -4.52
C GLN A 529 11.77 -12.11 -3.84
N HIS A 530 13.07 -12.08 -3.63
CA HIS A 530 13.81 -13.14 -2.97
C HIS A 530 13.90 -12.99 -1.43
N MET A 531 13.35 -11.88 -0.89
CA MET A 531 13.34 -11.62 0.55
C MET A 531 12.23 -12.43 1.24
N ILE A 532 12.63 -13.48 1.90
CA ILE A 532 11.76 -14.42 2.62
C ILE A 532 12.31 -14.59 4.04
N VAL A 533 11.45 -14.78 5.02
CA VAL A 533 11.88 -15.17 6.38
C VAL A 533 12.34 -16.61 6.35
N ARG A 534 13.64 -16.84 6.56
CA ARG A 534 14.24 -18.18 6.41
C ARG A 534 14.57 -18.87 7.72
N GLU A 535 14.88 -18.12 8.74
CA GLU A 535 15.31 -18.61 10.06
C GLU A 535 14.58 -17.86 11.19
N SER A 536 14.53 -18.45 12.38
CA SER A 536 13.87 -17.83 13.54
C SER A 536 14.72 -16.71 14.12
N ASP A 537 16.02 -16.92 14.29
CA ASP A 537 16.95 -15.94 14.85
C ASP A 537 18.33 -16.06 14.18
N CYS A 538 18.85 -14.96 13.66
CA CYS A 538 20.17 -14.90 13.02
C CYS A 538 21.34 -15.00 14.01
N CYS A 539 21.08 -14.92 15.30
CA CYS A 539 22.09 -15.03 16.37
C CYS A 539 22.10 -16.38 17.07
N GLU A 540 21.13 -17.26 16.79
CA GLU A 540 21.00 -18.55 17.44
C GLU A 540 22.17 -19.47 17.08
N GLY A 541 22.85 -20.02 18.11
CA GLY A 541 24.00 -20.89 17.90
C GLY A 541 25.31 -20.19 17.51
N LYS A 542 25.32 -18.87 17.41
CA LYS A 542 26.52 -18.08 17.11
C LYS A 542 26.79 -17.16 18.29
N ASN A 543 28.00 -17.17 18.86
CA ASN A 543 28.41 -16.25 19.95
C ASN A 543 28.52 -14.79 19.44
N ARG A 544 27.44 -14.26 18.89
CA ARG A 544 27.38 -12.90 18.37
C ARG A 544 26.44 -12.06 19.22
N GLU A 545 26.77 -10.78 19.40
CA GLU A 545 25.87 -9.81 20.01
C GLU A 545 24.57 -9.68 19.22
N ILE A 546 23.48 -9.37 19.93
CA ILE A 546 22.17 -9.14 19.32
C ILE A 546 22.28 -7.90 18.40
N PRO A 547 22.05 -8.04 17.07
CA PRO A 547 22.12 -6.91 16.19
C PRO A 547 20.95 -5.95 16.45
N GLY A 548 21.21 -4.69 16.60
CA GLY A 548 20.17 -3.71 16.85
C GLY A 548 20.60 -2.30 16.53
N MET A 549 19.61 -1.43 16.41
CA MET A 549 19.79 -0.03 16.05
C MET A 549 19.03 0.85 17.03
N TRP A 550 19.62 1.99 17.36
CA TRP A 550 18.95 3.04 18.12
C TRP A 550 17.96 3.78 17.23
N VAL A 551 16.72 3.88 17.70
CA VAL A 551 15.61 4.51 16.98
C VAL A 551 15.04 5.63 17.81
N THR A 552 14.80 6.78 17.16
CA THR A 552 14.19 7.98 17.73
C THR A 552 12.94 8.34 16.91
N ALA A 553 12.09 9.24 17.44
CA ALA A 553 11.00 9.80 16.64
C ALA A 553 11.53 10.57 15.43
N PHE A 554 10.84 10.50 14.29
CA PHE A 554 11.16 11.33 13.13
C PHE A 554 10.52 12.71 13.27
N MET A 555 11.36 13.74 13.25
CA MET A 555 10.96 15.13 13.35
C MET A 555 11.21 15.88 12.03
N ASP A 556 10.31 16.78 11.65
CA ASP A 556 10.51 17.77 10.62
C ASP A 556 10.42 19.18 11.25
N GLY A 557 11.57 19.70 11.65
CA GLY A 557 11.63 20.90 12.45
C GLY A 557 10.99 20.71 13.83
N LYS A 558 9.80 21.26 14.04
CA LYS A 558 9.01 21.14 15.27
C LYS A 558 7.86 20.11 15.16
N GLU A 559 7.53 19.69 13.95
CA GLU A 559 6.45 18.72 13.72
C GLU A 559 6.97 17.29 13.79
N GLU A 560 6.24 16.44 14.47
CA GLU A 560 6.53 15.01 14.54
C GLU A 560 5.90 14.30 13.33
N ILE A 561 6.76 13.73 12.46
CA ILE A 561 6.30 12.94 11.29
C ILE A 561 5.82 11.58 11.76
N GLU A 562 6.63 10.90 12.57
CA GLU A 562 6.34 9.57 13.09
C GLU A 562 6.78 9.46 14.53
N SER A 563 5.86 9.04 15.43
CA SER A 563 6.13 8.91 16.86
C SER A 563 7.06 7.72 17.17
N LEU A 564 7.82 7.81 18.23
CA LEU A 564 8.64 6.70 18.71
C LEU A 564 7.79 5.48 19.02
N GLN A 565 6.59 5.66 19.55
CA GLN A 565 5.65 4.57 19.84
C GLN A 565 5.30 3.76 18.60
N GLU A 566 4.99 4.41 17.48
CA GLU A 566 4.69 3.74 16.21
C GLU A 566 5.90 2.97 15.69
N ARG A 567 7.10 3.57 15.79
CA ARG A 567 8.33 2.97 15.30
C ARG A 567 8.76 1.73 16.07
N ILE A 568 8.53 1.67 17.37
CA ILE A 568 8.90 0.52 18.22
C ILE A 568 7.83 -0.57 18.24
N THR A 569 6.58 -0.27 17.90
CA THR A 569 5.48 -1.24 17.91
C THR A 569 5.74 -2.39 16.93
N GLY A 570 5.60 -3.62 17.42
CA GLY A 570 5.82 -4.83 16.63
C GLY A 570 7.29 -5.18 16.37
N ARG A 571 8.24 -4.52 17.04
CA ARG A 571 9.67 -4.81 16.96
C ARG A 571 10.15 -5.60 18.18
N PHE A 572 11.28 -6.27 18.05
CA PHE A 572 11.95 -6.92 19.16
C PHE A 572 12.95 -5.96 19.78
N SER A 573 12.92 -5.85 21.12
CA SER A 573 13.87 -5.05 21.87
C SER A 573 15.22 -5.76 21.99
N CYS A 574 16.33 -5.02 21.87
CA CYS A 574 17.66 -5.55 22.16
C CYS A 574 17.97 -5.54 23.65
N ASN A 575 17.55 -4.49 24.35
CA ASN A 575 17.80 -4.29 25.77
C ASN A 575 16.51 -4.47 26.57
N THR A 576 16.68 -4.77 27.85
CA THR A 576 15.56 -4.79 28.80
C THR A 576 15.15 -3.35 29.10
N ILE A 577 13.86 -3.05 29.01
CA ILE A 577 13.27 -1.74 29.30
C ILE A 577 12.54 -1.83 30.64
N CYS A 578 12.89 -0.94 31.56
CA CYS A 578 12.34 -0.91 32.94
C CYS A 578 11.58 0.39 33.21
N ASP A 579 10.76 0.36 34.24
CA ASP A 579 10.09 1.51 34.84
C ASP A 579 10.98 2.16 35.89
N LYS A 580 10.63 3.34 36.39
CA LYS A 580 11.28 4.06 37.52
C LYS A 580 11.46 3.21 38.76
N ASP A 581 10.53 2.29 39.01
CA ASP A 581 10.54 1.37 40.13
C ASP A 581 11.36 0.08 39.89
N GLY A 582 12.04 -0.04 38.74
CA GLY A 582 12.83 -1.20 38.35
C GLY A 582 12.00 -2.39 37.83
N ASN A 583 10.69 -2.22 37.64
CA ASN A 583 9.85 -3.25 37.06
C ASN A 583 10.13 -3.38 35.57
N VAL A 584 10.29 -4.60 35.09
CA VAL A 584 10.56 -4.88 33.68
C VAL A 584 9.28 -4.75 32.86
N ILE A 585 9.24 -3.79 31.93
CA ILE A 585 8.16 -3.61 30.95
C ILE A 585 8.36 -4.57 29.77
N VAL A 586 9.57 -4.58 29.19
CA VAL A 586 9.93 -5.45 28.08
C VAL A 586 11.29 -6.09 28.37
N LYS A 587 11.37 -7.41 28.32
CA LYS A 587 12.63 -8.15 28.41
C LYS A 587 13.43 -8.04 27.11
N ALA A 588 14.75 -8.17 27.20
CA ALA A 588 15.60 -8.25 26.03
C ALA A 588 15.18 -9.40 25.11
N ASN A 589 15.26 -9.16 23.80
CA ASN A 589 14.89 -10.12 22.74
C ASN A 589 13.40 -10.57 22.76
N HIS A 590 12.50 -9.73 23.30
CA HIS A 590 11.05 -9.95 23.28
C HIS A 590 10.34 -8.88 22.43
N MET A 591 9.20 -9.24 21.89
CA MET A 591 8.40 -8.37 21.04
C MET A 591 7.70 -7.27 21.84
N ILE A 592 7.77 -6.04 21.35
CA ILE A 592 7.05 -4.88 21.87
C ILE A 592 5.66 -4.86 21.25
N THR A 593 4.66 -5.32 21.99
CA THR A 593 3.26 -5.24 21.55
C THR A 593 2.75 -3.79 21.63
N PRO A 594 1.66 -3.42 20.95
CA PRO A 594 1.09 -2.06 21.02
C PRO A 594 0.81 -1.59 22.45
N LYS A 595 0.35 -2.51 23.33
CA LYS A 595 0.11 -2.23 24.74
C LYS A 595 1.42 -1.92 25.49
N ARG A 596 2.44 -2.74 25.29
CA ARG A 596 3.78 -2.52 25.90
C ARG A 596 4.44 -1.26 25.34
N ALA A 597 4.26 -0.93 24.07
CA ALA A 597 4.77 0.30 23.49
C ALA A 597 4.18 1.54 24.17
N ALA A 598 2.87 1.54 24.44
CA ALA A 598 2.22 2.61 25.19
C ALA A 598 2.75 2.71 26.63
N GLU A 599 2.99 1.57 27.31
CA GLU A 599 3.58 1.53 28.63
C GLU A 599 5.02 2.05 28.65
N VAL A 600 5.83 1.71 27.64
CA VAL A 600 7.21 2.23 27.49
C VAL A 600 7.21 3.75 27.34
N MET A 601 6.31 4.31 26.55
CA MET A 601 6.21 5.76 26.38
C MET A 601 5.69 6.48 27.63
N SER A 602 4.83 5.84 28.42
CA SER A 602 4.22 6.46 29.60
C SER A 602 5.06 6.33 30.88
N ARG A 603 5.74 5.20 31.06
CA ARG A 603 6.43 4.86 32.31
C ARG A 603 7.91 4.51 32.15
N GLY A 604 8.33 4.17 30.93
CA GLY A 604 9.70 3.73 30.71
C GLY A 604 10.73 4.81 30.97
N VAL A 605 11.87 4.41 31.50
CA VAL A 605 13.01 5.31 31.78
C VAL A 605 14.29 4.75 31.18
N ASP A 606 15.17 5.68 30.82
CA ASP A 606 16.54 5.40 30.38
C ASP A 606 17.43 5.02 31.58
N GLU A 607 18.63 4.53 31.33
CA GLU A 607 19.66 4.21 32.35
C GLU A 607 19.93 5.36 33.32
N ASN A 608 19.67 6.59 32.88
CA ASN A 608 19.80 7.80 33.67
C ASN A 608 18.52 8.23 34.42
N GLY A 609 17.45 7.46 34.34
CA GLY A 609 16.17 7.77 34.99
C GLY A 609 15.32 8.85 34.28
N ASN A 610 15.69 9.25 33.06
CA ASN A 610 14.93 10.18 32.26
C ASN A 610 13.89 9.44 31.38
N PRO A 611 12.81 10.12 30.92
CA PRO A 611 11.90 9.53 29.96
C PRO A 611 12.61 9.03 28.71
N ILE A 612 12.17 7.92 28.15
CA ILE A 612 12.81 7.29 27.00
C ILE A 612 12.61 8.16 25.75
N GLU A 613 13.70 8.64 25.16
CA GLU A 613 13.71 9.33 23.86
C GLU A 613 14.22 8.43 22.73
N LYS A 614 14.98 7.39 23.06
CA LYS A 614 15.56 6.44 22.08
C LYS A 614 15.51 5.02 22.63
N VAL A 615 15.23 4.07 21.75
CA VAL A 615 15.16 2.64 22.07
C VAL A 615 16.05 1.87 21.10
N LYS A 616 16.81 0.88 21.61
CA LYS A 616 17.57 -0.03 20.77
C LYS A 616 16.70 -1.22 20.39
N ILE A 617 16.34 -1.32 19.12
CA ILE A 617 15.48 -2.38 18.59
C ILE A 617 16.19 -3.18 17.50
N ARG A 618 15.72 -4.41 17.30
CA ARG A 618 16.12 -5.23 16.17
C ARG A 618 15.41 -4.75 14.91
N THR A 619 16.17 -4.56 13.85
CA THR A 619 15.63 -4.11 12.56
C THR A 619 16.08 -5.02 11.44
N VAL A 620 15.38 -4.94 10.33
CA VAL A 620 15.74 -5.66 9.09
C VAL A 620 17.09 -5.17 8.54
N LEU A 621 17.41 -3.89 8.74
CA LEU A 621 18.67 -3.28 8.27
C LEU A 621 19.91 -3.86 8.96
N SER A 622 19.79 -4.30 10.20
CA SER A 622 20.88 -4.89 10.98
C SER A 622 20.91 -6.42 10.96
N CYS A 623 19.97 -7.07 10.29
CA CYS A 623 19.88 -8.52 10.23
C CYS A 623 21.07 -9.14 9.46
N ARG A 624 21.69 -10.16 10.03
CA ARG A 624 22.83 -10.89 9.46
C ARG A 624 22.45 -12.22 8.78
N SER A 625 21.16 -12.38 8.43
CA SER A 625 20.71 -13.54 7.68
C SER A 625 21.08 -13.41 6.21
N HIS A 626 21.72 -14.45 5.63
CA HIS A 626 21.98 -14.53 4.21
C HIS A 626 20.69 -14.78 3.42
N MET A 627 20.58 -14.15 2.26
CA MET A 627 19.50 -14.39 1.29
C MET A 627 18.07 -14.23 1.83
N GLY A 628 17.88 -13.44 2.88
CA GLY A 628 16.59 -13.23 3.49
C GLY A 628 16.70 -12.45 4.79
N VAL A 629 15.74 -12.63 5.67
CA VAL A 629 15.70 -12.04 7.02
C VAL A 629 15.31 -13.09 8.04
N CYS A 630 15.67 -12.89 9.31
CA CYS A 630 15.19 -13.75 10.39
C CYS A 630 13.88 -13.20 10.97
N ALA A 631 13.09 -14.07 11.61
CA ALA A 631 11.80 -13.71 12.18
C ALA A 631 11.89 -12.63 13.27
N LYS A 632 12.88 -12.68 14.14
CA LYS A 632 13.04 -11.70 15.22
C LYS A 632 13.46 -10.33 14.72
N CYS A 633 14.31 -10.22 13.70
CA CYS A 633 14.68 -8.93 13.11
C CYS A 633 13.52 -8.29 12.33
N TYR A 634 12.67 -9.09 11.72
CA TYR A 634 11.47 -8.59 11.06
C TYR A 634 10.40 -8.16 12.08
N GLY A 635 10.20 -8.95 13.13
CA GLY A 635 9.24 -8.66 14.18
C GLY A 635 7.83 -9.18 13.89
N ALA A 636 6.81 -8.38 14.17
CA ALA A 636 5.41 -8.76 13.99
C ALA A 636 4.98 -8.80 12.53
N ASN A 637 4.15 -9.79 12.18
CA ASN A 637 3.38 -9.77 10.95
C ASN A 637 2.19 -8.83 11.14
N MET A 638 2.12 -7.75 10.35
CA MET A 638 1.08 -6.74 10.50
C MET A 638 -0.33 -7.29 10.21
N ALA A 639 -0.43 -8.29 9.35
CA ALA A 639 -1.73 -8.88 8.99
C ALA A 639 -2.34 -9.77 10.09
N THR A 640 -1.52 -10.32 10.99
CA THR A 640 -1.98 -11.19 12.10
C THR A 640 -1.77 -10.57 13.47
N GLY A 641 -0.94 -9.53 13.58
CA GLY A 641 -0.54 -8.91 14.84
C GLY A 641 0.42 -9.77 15.70
N GLN A 642 0.79 -10.96 15.25
CA GLN A 642 1.69 -11.89 15.93
C GLN A 642 3.09 -11.88 15.31
N ALA A 643 4.06 -12.49 15.97
CA ALA A 643 5.39 -12.65 15.42
C ALA A 643 5.34 -13.39 14.08
N VAL A 644 6.15 -12.93 13.12
CA VAL A 644 6.20 -13.52 11.77
C VAL A 644 6.69 -14.97 11.84
N GLN A 645 6.12 -15.81 11.01
CA GLN A 645 6.54 -17.20 10.86
C GLN A 645 7.59 -17.35 9.78
N VAL A 646 8.43 -18.36 9.90
CA VAL A 646 9.39 -18.74 8.87
C VAL A 646 8.66 -19.15 7.59
N GLY A 647 9.07 -18.61 6.46
CA GLY A 647 8.46 -18.85 5.15
C GLY A 647 7.57 -17.72 4.63
N GLU A 648 7.37 -16.66 5.40
CA GLU A 648 6.62 -15.49 4.93
C GLU A 648 7.41 -14.70 3.87
N ALA A 649 6.73 -14.35 2.78
CA ALA A 649 7.31 -13.60 1.65
C ALA A 649 7.28 -12.09 1.93
N VAL A 650 8.08 -11.65 2.86
CA VAL A 650 8.05 -10.26 3.36
C VAL A 650 8.46 -9.22 2.32
N GLY A 651 9.31 -9.59 1.36
CA GLY A 651 9.74 -8.67 0.30
C GLY A 651 8.61 -8.29 -0.64
N ILE A 652 7.77 -9.23 -1.05
CA ILE A 652 6.60 -8.96 -1.89
C ILE A 652 5.55 -8.17 -1.11
N ILE A 653 5.33 -8.49 0.16
CA ILE A 653 4.43 -7.74 1.04
C ILE A 653 4.89 -6.28 1.15
N ALA A 654 6.20 -6.04 1.36
CA ALA A 654 6.76 -4.70 1.41
C ALA A 654 6.55 -3.93 0.11
N ALA A 655 6.86 -4.53 -1.03
CA ALA A 655 6.70 -3.92 -2.34
C ALA A 655 5.23 -3.56 -2.64
N GLN A 656 4.30 -4.45 -2.33
CA GLN A 656 2.87 -4.22 -2.49
C GLN A 656 2.34 -3.16 -1.52
N SER A 657 2.80 -3.14 -0.27
CA SER A 657 2.41 -2.15 0.74
C SER A 657 2.85 -0.73 0.39
N ILE A 658 4.00 -0.58 -0.27
CA ILE A 658 4.50 0.71 -0.76
C ILE A 658 3.79 1.11 -2.07
N GLY A 659 3.52 0.14 -2.95
CA GLY A 659 2.99 0.39 -4.28
C GLY A 659 1.48 0.63 -4.34
N GLU A 660 0.69 -0.04 -3.50
CA GLU A 660 -0.77 0.09 -3.47
C GLU A 660 -1.21 1.54 -3.23
N PRO A 661 -0.72 2.26 -2.21
CA PRO A 661 -1.10 3.65 -2.00
C PRO A 661 -0.58 4.62 -3.07
N GLY A 662 0.37 4.20 -3.91
CA GLY A 662 0.95 5.02 -4.98
C GLY A 662 -0.10 5.60 -5.93
N THR A 663 -1.14 4.84 -6.24
CA THR A 663 -2.28 5.31 -7.05
C THR A 663 -3.05 6.43 -6.34
N GLN A 664 -3.21 6.35 -5.02
CA GLN A 664 -3.87 7.39 -4.21
C GLN A 664 -3.00 8.67 -4.13
N LEU A 665 -1.67 8.53 -4.06
CA LEU A 665 -0.75 9.67 -4.13
C LEU A 665 -0.90 10.46 -5.42
N THR A 666 -1.20 9.80 -6.53
CA THR A 666 -1.43 10.46 -7.82
C THR A 666 -2.72 11.27 -7.85
N MET A 667 -3.75 10.84 -7.14
CA MET A 667 -5.05 11.53 -7.09
C MET A 667 -5.05 12.77 -6.18
N ARG A 668 -4.29 12.76 -5.09
CA ARG A 668 -4.35 13.79 -4.05
C ARG A 668 -3.39 14.97 -4.22
N THR A 669 -2.37 14.87 -5.06
CA THR A 669 -1.37 15.94 -5.30
C THR A 669 -1.94 17.22 -5.93
N PHE A 670 -3.19 17.19 -6.39
CA PHE A 670 -3.88 18.34 -7.00
C PHE A 670 -4.49 19.34 -6.02
N HIS A 671 -4.68 18.93 -4.76
CA HIS A 671 -5.44 19.75 -3.80
C HIS A 671 -4.56 20.59 -2.88
N THR A 672 -3.29 20.31 -2.79
CA THR A 672 -2.33 21.19 -2.14
C THR A 672 -1.73 22.13 -3.17
N GLY A 673 -2.39 23.26 -3.37
CA GLY A 673 -1.82 24.40 -4.08
C GLY A 673 -0.52 24.82 -3.38
N GLY A 674 0.56 24.15 -3.75
CA GLY A 674 1.88 24.48 -3.24
C GLY A 674 2.24 25.88 -3.68
N VAL A 675 2.72 26.69 -2.75
CA VAL A 675 3.34 27.97 -3.03
C VAL A 675 4.39 27.73 -4.11
N ALA A 676 4.17 28.32 -5.29
CA ALA A 676 5.13 28.30 -6.37
C ALA A 676 6.42 28.99 -5.86
N GLY A 677 7.49 28.25 -5.72
CA GLY A 677 8.75 28.83 -5.26
C GLY A 677 9.88 27.88 -4.96
N THR A 678 9.61 26.57 -4.88
CA THR A 678 10.66 25.56 -4.70
C THR A 678 10.58 24.50 -5.77
N ASP A 679 11.65 24.30 -6.53
CA ASP A 679 11.82 23.20 -7.51
C ASP A 679 11.89 21.80 -6.84
N ILE A 680 11.25 21.64 -5.67
CA ILE A 680 11.24 20.41 -4.91
C ILE A 680 10.16 19.49 -5.48
N THR A 681 10.57 18.32 -5.97
CA THR A 681 9.65 17.28 -6.42
C THR A 681 8.83 16.75 -5.23
N GLN A 682 7.52 16.63 -5.40
CA GLN A 682 6.59 16.17 -4.37
C GLN A 682 5.79 14.95 -4.86
N GLY A 683 5.24 14.20 -3.92
CA GLY A 683 4.40 13.06 -4.22
C GLY A 683 5.14 11.86 -4.81
N LEU A 684 4.47 11.10 -5.68
CA LEU A 684 5.03 9.88 -6.28
C LEU A 684 6.36 10.08 -7.03
N PRO A 685 6.58 11.16 -7.80
CA PRO A 685 7.88 11.41 -8.43
C PRO A 685 9.03 11.53 -7.43
N ARG A 686 8.77 12.07 -6.23
CA ARG A 686 9.78 12.15 -5.17
C ARG A 686 10.10 10.76 -4.59
N VAL A 687 9.10 9.93 -4.38
CA VAL A 687 9.30 8.53 -3.92
C VAL A 687 10.13 7.76 -4.94
N GLU A 688 9.83 7.92 -6.23
CA GLU A 688 10.59 7.31 -7.31
C GLU A 688 12.05 7.81 -7.34
N GLU A 689 12.27 9.11 -7.18
CA GLU A 689 13.60 9.71 -7.13
C GLU A 689 14.44 9.15 -5.97
N ILE A 690 13.84 8.97 -4.79
CA ILE A 690 14.51 8.39 -3.61
C ILE A 690 14.87 6.92 -3.86
N PHE A 691 13.93 6.10 -4.31
CA PHE A 691 14.19 4.67 -4.54
C PHE A 691 15.13 4.39 -5.72
N GLU A 692 15.19 5.25 -6.71
CA GLU A 692 16.18 5.14 -7.80
C GLU A 692 17.53 5.81 -7.45
N ALA A 693 17.63 6.40 -6.27
CA ALA A 693 18.83 7.13 -5.82
C ALA A 693 19.33 8.13 -6.86
N ARG A 694 18.39 8.85 -7.50
CA ARG A 694 18.72 9.89 -8.49
C ARG A 694 19.17 11.16 -7.78
N LYS A 695 19.98 11.94 -8.48
CA LYS A 695 20.33 13.31 -8.04
C LYS A 695 19.05 14.16 -8.06
N PRO A 696 18.64 14.78 -6.94
CA PRO A 696 17.42 15.58 -6.87
C PRO A 696 17.47 16.79 -7.81
N LYS A 697 16.31 17.23 -8.32
CA LYS A 697 16.21 18.44 -9.13
C LYS A 697 16.48 19.70 -8.30
N GLY A 698 15.88 19.80 -7.12
CA GLY A 698 16.15 20.86 -6.13
C GLY A 698 17.24 20.45 -5.14
N LEU A 699 18.48 20.35 -5.60
CA LEU A 699 19.59 19.85 -4.80
C LEU A 699 19.98 20.85 -3.70
N ALA A 700 19.99 20.39 -2.43
CA ALA A 700 20.60 21.09 -1.32
C ALA A 700 22.12 20.91 -1.35
N ILE A 701 22.86 22.00 -1.09
CA ILE A 701 24.31 21.94 -0.93
C ILE A 701 24.61 21.57 0.51
N ILE A 702 25.46 20.55 0.70
CA ILE A 702 25.90 20.05 2.01
C ILE A 702 27.39 20.29 2.21
N THR A 703 27.82 20.38 3.47
CA THR A 703 29.23 20.52 3.84
C THR A 703 29.92 19.15 3.75
N GLU A 704 31.17 19.13 3.30
CA GLU A 704 31.99 17.90 3.29
C GLU A 704 32.68 17.67 4.64
N PHE A 705 32.90 18.70 5.41
CA PHE A 705 33.54 18.66 6.74
C PHE A 705 32.88 19.65 7.69
N GLY A 706 33.06 19.44 8.99
CA GLY A 706 32.56 20.32 10.04
C GLY A 706 33.40 21.58 10.17
N GLY A 707 32.79 22.72 10.52
CA GLY A 707 33.45 23.97 10.73
C GLY A 707 32.51 25.15 10.96
N VAL A 708 33.02 26.34 10.95
CA VAL A 708 32.24 27.58 11.07
C VAL A 708 31.90 28.12 9.69
N ALA A 709 30.63 28.45 9.47
CA ALA A 709 30.15 29.00 8.20
C ALA A 709 30.26 30.52 8.20
N ASN A 710 30.90 31.08 7.17
CA ASN A 710 30.96 32.53 6.90
C ASN A 710 30.28 32.82 5.57
N ILE A 711 29.26 33.66 5.59
CA ILE A 711 28.48 34.01 4.40
C ILE A 711 29.13 35.24 3.75
N LYS A 712 29.63 35.12 2.53
CA LYS A 712 30.10 36.24 1.69
C LYS A 712 29.12 36.51 0.58
N ASP A 713 28.43 37.63 0.69
CA ASP A 713 27.47 38.06 -0.34
C ASP A 713 28.10 39.23 -1.14
N THR A 714 28.51 38.94 -2.36
CA THR A 714 29.03 39.91 -3.30
C THR A 714 28.02 40.13 -4.41
N LYS A 715 27.99 41.37 -4.98
CA LYS A 715 27.02 41.72 -6.04
C LYS A 715 26.96 40.76 -7.24
N LYS A 716 27.93 39.85 -7.39
CA LYS A 716 28.02 38.88 -8.50
C LYS A 716 27.98 37.42 -8.07
N LYS A 717 28.29 37.12 -6.81
CA LYS A 717 28.37 35.71 -6.32
C LYS A 717 27.98 35.64 -4.84
N ARG A 718 27.22 34.64 -4.52
CA ARG A 718 26.88 34.27 -3.14
C ARG A 718 27.66 33.02 -2.77
N GLU A 719 28.52 33.11 -1.78
CA GLU A 719 29.41 32.02 -1.36
C GLU A 719 29.33 31.82 0.14
N ILE A 720 29.26 30.56 0.59
CA ILE A 720 29.42 30.19 2.00
C ILE A 720 30.80 29.55 2.12
N ILE A 721 31.64 30.12 2.97
CA ILE A 721 32.96 29.57 3.25
C ILE A 721 32.85 28.85 4.60
N VAL A 722 33.07 27.53 4.58
CA VAL A 722 33.15 26.72 5.77
C VAL A 722 34.61 26.52 6.10
N THR A 723 35.01 26.90 7.32
CA THR A 723 36.40 26.80 7.80
C THR A 723 36.42 25.88 9.01
N ASN A 724 37.23 24.82 8.94
CA ASN A 724 37.47 23.94 10.06
C ASN A 724 38.58 24.57 10.94
N ASN A 725 38.24 24.83 12.20
CA ASN A 725 39.17 25.46 13.15
C ASN A 725 40.28 24.50 13.62
N GLU A 726 40.09 23.18 13.47
CA GLU A 726 41.07 22.18 13.92
C GLU A 726 42.10 21.86 12.84
N THR A 727 41.67 21.68 11.58
CA THR A 727 42.54 21.30 10.44
C THR A 727 43.02 22.52 9.62
N GLY A 728 42.34 23.66 9.77
CA GLY A 728 42.62 24.87 8.97
C GLY A 728 42.15 24.80 7.52
N GLU A 729 41.42 23.73 7.14
CA GLU A 729 40.85 23.59 5.80
C GLU A 729 39.67 24.54 5.64
N SER A 730 39.63 25.26 4.51
CA SER A 730 38.51 26.10 4.14
C SER A 730 38.03 25.78 2.73
N LYS A 731 36.73 25.63 2.56
CA LYS A 731 36.08 25.38 1.27
C LYS A 731 34.94 26.37 1.04
N ALA A 732 34.96 27.00 -0.13
CA ALA A 732 33.91 27.91 -0.57
C ALA A 732 32.84 27.14 -1.38
N TYR A 733 31.59 27.24 -0.98
CA TYR A 733 30.45 26.68 -1.67
C TYR A 733 29.69 27.79 -2.40
N LEU A 734 29.64 27.71 -3.73
CA LEU A 734 28.91 28.66 -4.55
C LEU A 734 27.41 28.35 -4.48
N ILE A 735 26.59 29.33 -4.10
CA ILE A 735 25.15 29.17 -3.98
C ILE A 735 24.48 29.72 -5.24
N PRO A 736 23.62 28.94 -5.93
CA PRO A 736 22.83 29.40 -7.05
C PRO A 736 21.92 30.57 -6.66
N TYR A 737 21.74 31.53 -7.59
CA TYR A 737 20.86 32.66 -7.38
C TYR A 737 19.39 32.17 -7.15
N GLY A 738 18.78 32.66 -6.10
CA GLY A 738 17.39 32.24 -5.71
C GLY A 738 17.31 31.12 -4.69
N SER A 739 18.42 30.41 -4.37
CA SER A 739 18.43 29.42 -3.30
C SER A 739 18.35 30.07 -1.92
N ARG A 740 17.48 29.56 -1.05
CA ARG A 740 17.42 30.03 0.35
C ARG A 740 18.52 29.39 1.16
N ILE A 741 19.22 30.18 1.96
CA ILE A 741 20.25 29.73 2.89
C ILE A 741 19.54 29.30 4.20
N LYS A 742 19.89 28.13 4.69
CA LYS A 742 19.34 27.56 5.94
C LYS A 742 20.19 27.95 7.15
N VAL A 743 21.46 28.28 6.93
CA VAL A 743 22.48 28.50 7.96
C VAL A 743 22.64 29.98 8.24
N MET A 744 22.80 30.33 9.52
CA MET A 744 23.17 31.70 9.93
C MET A 744 24.67 31.92 9.82
N ASP A 745 25.08 33.17 9.61
CA ASP A 745 26.50 33.55 9.60
C ASP A 745 27.17 33.30 10.96
N GLY A 746 28.29 32.60 10.95
CA GLY A 746 28.99 32.19 12.18
C GLY A 746 28.46 30.93 12.85
N ALA A 747 27.51 30.19 12.25
CA ALA A 747 27.02 28.94 12.79
C ALA A 747 28.08 27.83 12.72
N VAL A 748 28.15 27.02 13.77
CA VAL A 748 28.98 25.81 13.81
C VAL A 748 28.22 24.69 13.13
N LEU A 749 28.86 24.11 12.11
CA LEU A 749 28.28 23.02 11.30
C LEU A 749 29.03 21.72 11.52
N GLU A 750 28.28 20.62 11.44
CA GLU A 750 28.85 19.29 11.36
C GLU A 750 29.01 18.85 9.89
N ALA A 751 29.85 17.85 9.66
CA ALA A 751 30.01 17.28 8.33
C ALA A 751 28.66 16.75 7.80
N GLY A 752 28.27 17.18 6.60
CA GLY A 752 27.03 16.79 5.94
C GLY A 752 25.79 17.60 6.33
N ASP A 753 25.94 18.74 7.02
CA ASP A 753 24.83 19.65 7.28
C ASP A 753 24.44 20.42 6.01
N GLU A 754 23.14 20.71 5.89
CA GLU A 754 22.56 21.40 4.74
C GLU A 754 22.83 22.90 4.81
N LEU A 755 23.48 23.45 3.79
CA LEU A 755 23.72 24.90 3.65
C LEU A 755 22.53 25.63 3.05
N THR A 756 21.82 24.97 2.15
CA THR A 756 20.65 25.51 1.44
C THR A 756 19.43 24.62 1.66
N GLU A 757 18.24 25.21 1.54
CA GLU A 757 17.01 24.45 1.51
C GLU A 757 16.94 23.58 0.24
N GLY A 758 16.45 22.36 0.36
CA GLY A 758 16.28 21.44 -0.76
C GLY A 758 16.41 19.97 -0.35
N SER A 759 16.41 19.10 -1.34
CA SER A 759 16.60 17.66 -1.15
C SER A 759 18.08 17.31 -1.27
N VAL A 760 18.58 16.47 -0.38
CA VAL A 760 20.00 16.05 -0.39
C VAL A 760 20.17 14.84 -1.31
N ASN A 761 21.32 14.75 -1.98
CA ASN A 761 21.68 13.59 -2.77
C ASN A 761 22.06 12.41 -1.84
N PRO A 762 21.40 11.26 -1.91
CA PRO A 762 21.72 10.11 -1.07
C PRO A 762 23.17 9.62 -1.20
N HIS A 763 23.76 9.73 -2.37
CA HIS A 763 25.16 9.34 -2.61
C HIS A 763 26.16 10.19 -1.83
N ASP A 764 25.87 11.48 -1.69
CA ASP A 764 26.74 12.41 -0.94
C ASP A 764 26.62 12.14 0.57
N ILE A 765 25.42 11.81 1.05
CA ILE A 765 25.23 11.40 2.45
C ILE A 765 25.99 10.10 2.75
N LEU A 766 25.94 9.12 1.85
CA LEU A 766 26.69 7.87 1.99
C LEU A 766 28.20 8.13 2.11
N LYS A 767 28.72 9.03 1.27
CA LYS A 767 30.15 9.37 1.24
C LYS A 767 30.60 10.12 2.50
N ILE A 768 29.76 11.01 3.04
CA ILE A 768 30.13 11.92 4.14
C ILE A 768 29.74 11.36 5.51
N LYS A 769 28.45 10.97 5.69
CA LYS A 769 27.88 10.55 6.98
C LYS A 769 27.84 9.03 7.19
N GLY A 770 28.03 8.24 6.14
CA GLY A 770 28.01 6.78 6.19
C GLY A 770 26.65 6.15 5.94
N VAL A 771 26.61 4.81 6.05
CA VAL A 771 25.47 3.97 5.68
C VAL A 771 24.24 4.24 6.54
N ARG A 772 24.42 4.38 7.85
CA ARG A 772 23.32 4.59 8.80
C ARG A 772 22.55 5.88 8.50
N ALA A 773 23.28 6.96 8.23
CA ALA A 773 22.68 8.25 7.91
C ALA A 773 21.86 8.21 6.62
N VAL A 774 22.31 7.45 5.60
CA VAL A 774 21.55 7.23 4.35
C VAL A 774 20.26 6.46 4.61
N GLN A 775 20.33 5.41 5.42
CA GLN A 775 19.16 4.63 5.79
C GLN A 775 18.10 5.47 6.48
N ASP A 776 18.50 6.25 7.49
CA ASP A 776 17.59 7.14 8.22
C ASP A 776 17.02 8.25 7.32
N TYR A 777 17.86 8.83 6.44
CA TYR A 777 17.41 9.84 5.49
C TYR A 777 16.36 9.31 4.52
N MET A 778 16.64 8.18 3.88
CA MET A 778 15.70 7.58 2.90
C MET A 778 14.39 7.20 3.58
N LEU A 779 14.45 6.59 4.76
CA LEU A 779 13.28 6.19 5.53
C LEU A 779 12.41 7.41 5.88
N ARG A 780 13.02 8.46 6.43
CA ARG A 780 12.35 9.70 6.81
C ARG A 780 11.69 10.39 5.61
N GLU A 781 12.40 10.52 4.50
CA GLU A 781 11.87 11.19 3.30
C GLU A 781 10.69 10.42 2.67
N VAL A 782 10.78 9.09 2.60
CA VAL A 782 9.67 8.28 2.09
C VAL A 782 8.46 8.40 3.02
N GLN A 783 8.64 8.26 4.33
CA GLN A 783 7.57 8.41 5.32
C GLN A 783 6.93 9.80 5.25
N ARG A 784 7.73 10.84 5.11
CA ARG A 784 7.23 12.21 4.95
C ARG A 784 6.27 12.33 3.78
N VAL A 785 6.63 11.81 2.61
CA VAL A 785 5.76 11.87 1.42
C VAL A 785 4.44 11.14 1.64
N TYR A 786 4.46 9.94 2.24
CA TYR A 786 3.24 9.17 2.48
C TYR A 786 2.38 9.77 3.60
N ARG A 787 2.97 10.21 4.70
CA ARG A 787 2.26 10.80 5.84
C ARG A 787 1.57 12.13 5.50
N LEU A 788 2.19 12.98 4.68
CA LEU A 788 1.55 14.21 4.17
C LEU A 788 0.26 13.94 3.39
N GLN A 789 0.12 12.74 2.82
CA GLN A 789 -1.10 12.30 2.14
C GLN A 789 -2.07 11.51 3.04
N GLY A 790 -1.75 11.38 4.33
CA GLY A 790 -2.55 10.62 5.29
C GLY A 790 -2.51 9.10 5.07
N VAL A 791 -1.42 8.60 4.48
CA VAL A 791 -1.18 7.17 4.29
C VAL A 791 -0.15 6.70 5.31
N GLU A 792 -0.48 5.66 6.05
CA GLU A 792 0.39 5.03 7.03
C GLU A 792 0.99 3.75 6.46
N ILE A 793 2.31 3.65 6.51
CA ILE A 793 3.08 2.45 6.10
C ILE A 793 4.08 2.16 7.22
N ASN A 794 4.17 0.90 7.64
CA ASN A 794 5.15 0.53 8.66
C ASN A 794 6.58 0.65 8.10
N ASP A 795 7.51 1.13 8.93
CA ASP A 795 8.91 1.34 8.55
C ASP A 795 9.59 0.08 8.02
N LYS A 796 9.23 -1.10 8.51
CA LYS A 796 9.85 -2.37 8.11
C LYS A 796 9.77 -2.64 6.61
N HIS A 797 8.72 -2.19 5.95
CA HIS A 797 8.55 -2.35 4.49
C HIS A 797 9.54 -1.49 3.71
N ILE A 798 9.74 -0.25 4.15
CA ILE A 798 10.70 0.66 3.55
C ILE A 798 12.13 0.21 3.85
N GLU A 799 12.39 -0.25 5.07
CA GLU A 799 13.69 -0.79 5.49
C GLU A 799 14.13 -1.99 4.65
N LEU A 800 13.20 -2.88 4.29
CA LEU A 800 13.49 -4.01 3.39
C LEU A 800 14.01 -3.56 2.03
N ILE A 801 13.37 -2.56 1.44
CA ILE A 801 13.79 -2.01 0.13
C ILE A 801 15.14 -1.30 0.25
N VAL A 802 15.31 -0.47 1.27
CA VAL A 802 16.59 0.24 1.52
C VAL A 802 17.73 -0.75 1.75
N ARG A 803 17.49 -1.84 2.47
CA ARG A 803 18.47 -2.92 2.64
C ARG A 803 18.91 -3.49 1.28
N GLN A 804 17.97 -3.74 0.36
CA GLN A 804 18.30 -4.23 -0.98
C GLN A 804 19.11 -3.23 -1.81
N MET A 805 18.87 -1.94 -1.64
CA MET A 805 19.64 -0.89 -2.31
C MET A 805 21.10 -0.79 -1.82
N LEU A 806 21.36 -1.15 -0.57
CA LEU A 806 22.67 -1.10 0.08
C LEU A 806 23.37 -2.46 0.20
N GLN A 807 22.86 -3.48 -0.46
CA GLN A 807 23.34 -4.85 -0.31
C GLN A 807 24.72 -5.11 -0.95
N LYS A 808 25.18 -4.26 -1.85
CA LYS A 808 26.39 -4.51 -2.65
C LYS A 808 27.58 -3.67 -2.19
N VAL A 809 28.74 -4.30 -2.15
CA VAL A 809 30.06 -3.68 -1.93
C VAL A 809 30.86 -3.81 -3.22
N ARG A 810 31.51 -2.73 -3.61
CA ARG A 810 32.49 -2.74 -4.71
C ARG A 810 33.87 -3.03 -4.13
N VAL A 811 34.50 -4.09 -4.57
CA VAL A 811 35.85 -4.47 -4.17
C VAL A 811 36.84 -3.46 -4.78
N GLU A 812 37.67 -2.82 -3.96
CA GLU A 812 38.76 -1.92 -4.43
C GLU A 812 40.07 -2.71 -4.51
N THR A 813 40.44 -3.40 -3.44
CA THR A 813 41.62 -4.28 -3.40
C THR A 813 41.20 -5.68 -2.97
N ASN A 814 41.74 -6.70 -3.60
CA ASN A 814 41.35 -8.06 -3.32
C ASN A 814 42.10 -8.69 -2.12
N GLY A 815 43.22 -8.11 -1.67
CA GLY A 815 44.05 -8.77 -0.68
C GLY A 815 44.38 -10.21 -1.11
N ASP A 816 44.26 -11.15 -0.18
CA ASP A 816 44.44 -12.59 -0.44
C ASP A 816 43.13 -13.32 -0.79
N SER A 817 42.06 -12.61 -1.12
CA SER A 817 40.77 -13.19 -1.49
C SER A 817 40.69 -13.52 -2.99
N ASP A 818 39.80 -14.44 -3.35
CA ASP A 818 39.50 -14.79 -4.75
C ASP A 818 38.61 -13.76 -5.46
N MET A 819 38.30 -12.64 -4.79
CA MET A 819 37.44 -11.57 -5.34
C MET A 819 38.21 -10.73 -6.35
N LEU A 820 37.57 -10.45 -7.49
CA LEU A 820 38.17 -9.60 -8.51
C LEU A 820 37.94 -8.10 -8.20
N PRO A 821 38.97 -7.25 -8.28
CA PRO A 821 38.82 -5.81 -8.12
C PRO A 821 37.78 -5.21 -9.08
N GLY A 822 36.95 -4.29 -8.59
CA GLY A 822 35.90 -3.64 -9.36
C GLY A 822 34.58 -4.44 -9.47
N THR A 823 34.51 -5.66 -8.96
CA THR A 823 33.28 -6.45 -8.92
C THR A 823 32.35 -6.03 -7.78
N LEU A 824 31.05 -6.26 -7.96
CA LEU A 824 30.03 -6.06 -6.92
C LEU A 824 29.75 -7.39 -6.23
N VAL A 825 29.99 -7.44 -4.93
CA VAL A 825 29.79 -8.61 -4.06
C VAL A 825 28.76 -8.28 -2.99
N ASP A 826 28.05 -9.28 -2.47
CA ASP A 826 27.12 -9.07 -1.36
C ASP A 826 27.87 -8.68 -0.08
N THR A 827 27.34 -7.74 0.68
CA THR A 827 27.97 -7.20 1.90
C THR A 827 28.26 -8.31 2.91
N LEU A 828 27.33 -9.23 3.14
CA LEU A 828 27.50 -10.31 4.10
C LEU A 828 28.55 -11.33 3.63
N ASP A 829 28.56 -11.69 2.35
CA ASP A 829 29.56 -12.58 1.78
C ASP A 829 30.97 -11.95 1.84
N PHE A 830 31.05 -10.63 1.65
CA PHE A 830 32.30 -9.88 1.77
C PHE A 830 32.81 -9.86 3.23
N GLU A 831 31.91 -9.60 4.20
CA GLU A 831 32.24 -9.64 5.63
C GLU A 831 32.69 -11.03 6.07
N ASP A 832 31.97 -12.09 5.69
CA ASP A 832 32.31 -13.46 6.06
C ASP A 832 33.65 -13.90 5.45
N THR A 833 33.94 -13.49 4.22
CA THR A 833 35.24 -13.77 3.59
C THR A 833 36.38 -13.06 4.34
N ASN A 834 36.16 -11.81 4.74
CA ASN A 834 37.14 -11.06 5.53
C ASN A 834 37.33 -11.66 6.94
N GLU A 835 36.26 -12.08 7.62
CA GLU A 835 36.34 -12.79 8.92
C GLU A 835 37.16 -14.10 8.78
N LEU A 836 36.96 -14.81 7.68
CA LEU A 836 37.74 -16.03 7.40
C LEU A 836 39.21 -15.70 7.16
N LEU A 837 39.53 -14.71 6.33
CA LEU A 837 40.92 -14.30 6.05
C LEU A 837 41.62 -13.78 7.32
N GLU A 838 40.93 -13.03 8.16
CA GLU A 838 41.42 -12.57 9.46
C GLU A 838 41.75 -13.76 10.39
N SER A 839 40.88 -14.78 10.45
CA SER A 839 41.12 -16.00 11.23
C SER A 839 42.32 -16.79 10.74
N GLU A 840 42.63 -16.71 9.45
CA GLU A 840 43.80 -17.35 8.80
C GLU A 840 45.06 -16.46 8.83
N GLY A 841 44.95 -15.19 9.30
CA GLY A 841 46.08 -14.26 9.36
C GLY A 841 46.52 -13.72 7.99
N LYS A 842 45.65 -13.71 6.99
CA LYS A 842 45.86 -13.20 5.65
C LYS A 842 45.40 -11.75 5.48
N GLU A 843 45.82 -11.08 4.41
CA GLU A 843 45.35 -9.71 4.09
C GLU A 843 43.88 -9.75 3.71
N MET A 844 43.10 -8.86 4.37
CA MET A 844 41.69 -8.69 4.08
C MET A 844 41.46 -7.91 2.78
N ALA A 845 40.34 -8.19 2.12
CA ALA A 845 39.90 -7.38 0.98
C ALA A 845 39.35 -6.04 1.45
N GLU A 846 39.64 -4.98 0.71
CA GLU A 846 39.05 -3.65 0.94
C GLU A 846 37.97 -3.37 -0.10
N GLY A 847 36.85 -2.81 0.36
CA GLY A 847 35.73 -2.45 -0.50
C GLY A 847 34.89 -1.32 0.05
N LYS A 848 34.19 -0.63 -0.84
CA LYS A 848 33.25 0.43 -0.48
C LYS A 848 31.82 -0.01 -0.76
N GLN A 849 30.95 0.20 0.22
CA GLN A 849 29.53 -0.03 0.05
C GLN A 849 28.95 0.97 -0.95
N VAL A 850 28.12 0.48 -1.87
CA VAL A 850 27.55 1.25 -2.97
C VAL A 850 26.04 1.31 -2.82
N LEU A 851 25.47 2.51 -2.97
CA LEU A 851 24.02 2.69 -3.08
C LEU A 851 23.57 2.49 -4.53
N LEU A 852 22.75 1.49 -4.77
CA LEU A 852 22.17 1.21 -6.07
C LEU A 852 20.70 1.61 -6.10
N GLY A 853 20.23 2.21 -7.19
CA GLY A 853 18.80 2.37 -7.43
C GLY A 853 18.12 1.02 -7.59
N ILE A 854 16.83 0.94 -7.31
CA ILE A 854 16.06 -0.33 -7.35
C ILE A 854 16.18 -1.05 -8.70
N THR A 855 16.17 -0.33 -9.82
CA THR A 855 16.35 -0.92 -11.16
C THR A 855 17.71 -1.57 -11.32
N LYS A 856 18.79 -0.89 -10.92
CA LYS A 856 20.15 -1.44 -10.99
C LYS A 856 20.33 -2.61 -10.03
N ALA A 857 19.78 -2.50 -8.82
CA ALA A 857 19.83 -3.58 -7.83
C ALA A 857 19.10 -4.84 -8.33
N SER A 858 17.97 -4.69 -9.01
CA SER A 858 17.24 -5.81 -9.62
C SER A 858 18.04 -6.52 -10.72
N LEU A 859 18.82 -5.78 -11.51
CA LEU A 859 19.67 -6.35 -12.57
C LEU A 859 20.98 -6.94 -12.03
N ALA A 860 21.45 -6.49 -10.85
CA ALA A 860 22.67 -6.95 -10.19
C ALA A 860 22.45 -8.20 -9.32
N THR A 861 21.32 -8.87 -9.42
CA THR A 861 21.05 -10.11 -8.67
C THR A 861 21.86 -11.31 -9.18
N ASN A 862 22.04 -12.30 -8.32
CA ASN A 862 22.73 -13.56 -8.68
C ASN A 862 21.89 -14.43 -9.61
N SER A 863 20.55 -14.25 -9.64
CA SER A 863 19.62 -14.97 -10.52
C SER A 863 19.52 -14.28 -11.89
N PHE A 864 20.02 -14.96 -12.92
CA PHE A 864 19.86 -14.46 -14.29
C PHE A 864 18.42 -14.62 -14.81
N LEU A 865 17.66 -15.61 -14.36
CA LEU A 865 16.25 -15.80 -14.75
C LEU A 865 15.38 -14.64 -14.31
N SER A 866 15.53 -14.21 -13.06
CA SER A 866 14.81 -13.04 -12.54
C SER A 866 15.18 -11.75 -13.28
N ALA A 867 16.46 -11.50 -13.48
CA ALA A 867 16.94 -10.32 -14.20
C ALA A 867 16.45 -10.31 -15.66
N ALA A 868 16.47 -11.45 -16.35
CA ALA A 868 15.97 -11.59 -17.72
C ALA A 868 14.45 -11.34 -17.82
N SER A 869 13.68 -11.77 -16.83
CA SER A 869 12.24 -11.53 -16.79
C SER A 869 11.86 -10.07 -16.51
N PHE A 870 12.78 -9.29 -15.95
CA PHE A 870 12.54 -7.89 -15.59
C PHE A 870 12.76 -6.95 -16.78
N GLN A 871 14.00 -6.73 -17.17
CA GLN A 871 14.40 -5.82 -18.26
C GLN A 871 15.69 -6.33 -18.93
N GLU A 872 16.01 -5.76 -20.09
CA GLU A 872 17.24 -6.08 -20.83
C GLU A 872 17.46 -7.60 -21.06
N THR A 873 16.39 -8.32 -21.39
CA THR A 873 16.35 -9.78 -21.47
C THR A 873 17.50 -10.36 -22.28
N THR A 874 17.78 -9.84 -23.49
CA THR A 874 18.84 -10.32 -24.36
C THR A 874 20.23 -10.12 -23.79
N LYS A 875 20.48 -8.96 -23.21
CA LYS A 875 21.77 -8.63 -22.60
C LYS A 875 22.07 -9.56 -21.41
N VAL A 876 21.09 -9.71 -20.52
CA VAL A 876 21.22 -10.56 -19.33
C VAL A 876 21.45 -12.03 -19.71
N LEU A 877 20.67 -12.56 -20.65
CA LEU A 877 20.82 -13.95 -21.12
C LEU A 877 22.16 -14.17 -21.80
N THR A 878 22.62 -13.20 -22.61
CA THR A 878 23.94 -13.29 -23.27
C THR A 878 25.07 -13.29 -22.26
N GLU A 879 25.05 -12.40 -21.27
CA GLU A 879 26.06 -12.36 -20.21
C GLU A 879 26.06 -13.64 -19.37
N ALA A 880 24.88 -14.16 -19.04
CA ALA A 880 24.75 -15.42 -18.30
C ALA A 880 25.30 -16.61 -19.07
N ALA A 881 25.04 -16.67 -20.38
CA ALA A 881 25.58 -17.73 -21.24
C ALA A 881 27.11 -17.66 -21.36
N ILE A 882 27.68 -16.47 -21.55
CA ILE A 882 29.13 -16.27 -21.66
C ILE A 882 29.83 -16.64 -20.35
N LYS A 883 29.26 -16.26 -19.20
CA LYS A 883 29.84 -16.50 -17.87
C LYS A 883 29.53 -17.88 -17.30
N GLY A 884 28.72 -18.70 -17.98
CA GLY A 884 28.28 -19.99 -17.48
C GLY A 884 27.53 -19.94 -16.14
N LYS A 885 26.72 -18.89 -15.92
CA LYS A 885 26.02 -18.68 -14.64
C LYS A 885 25.03 -19.82 -14.36
N VAL A 886 25.02 -20.26 -13.10
CA VAL A 886 24.05 -21.21 -12.57
C VAL A 886 23.09 -20.46 -11.64
N ASP A 887 21.78 -20.63 -11.84
CA ASP A 887 20.76 -19.99 -11.01
C ASP A 887 20.48 -20.87 -9.77
N PRO A 888 20.63 -20.32 -8.56
CA PRO A 888 20.41 -21.09 -7.32
C PRO A 888 18.91 -21.30 -7.00
N LEU A 889 17.97 -20.75 -7.76
CA LEU A 889 16.52 -20.87 -7.58
C LEU A 889 16.01 -20.49 -6.17
N ILE A 890 16.55 -19.42 -5.64
CA ILE A 890 16.25 -18.96 -4.28
C ILE A 890 15.01 -18.07 -4.22
N GLY A 891 14.79 -17.25 -5.25
CA GLY A 891 13.68 -16.34 -5.33
C GLY A 891 12.38 -17.01 -5.77
N MET A 892 11.30 -16.23 -5.78
CA MET A 892 9.99 -16.74 -6.20
C MET A 892 9.85 -16.81 -7.71
N LYS A 893 10.28 -15.76 -8.42
CA LYS A 893 10.13 -15.69 -9.88
C LYS A 893 10.82 -16.83 -10.60
N GLU A 894 12.02 -17.18 -10.18
CA GLU A 894 12.80 -18.27 -10.77
C GLU A 894 12.05 -19.61 -10.66
N ASN A 895 11.49 -19.89 -9.49
CA ASN A 895 10.73 -21.11 -9.27
C ASN A 895 9.41 -21.13 -10.08
N VAL A 896 8.73 -20.00 -10.19
CA VAL A 896 7.52 -19.86 -11.01
C VAL A 896 7.83 -20.07 -12.49
N ILE A 897 8.92 -19.50 -13.00
CA ILE A 897 9.33 -19.66 -14.41
C ILE A 897 9.60 -21.12 -14.75
N ILE A 898 10.25 -21.86 -13.84
CA ILE A 898 10.58 -23.28 -14.04
C ILE A 898 9.39 -24.20 -13.76
N GLY A 899 8.34 -23.70 -13.07
CA GLY A 899 7.17 -24.50 -12.70
C GLY A 899 7.32 -25.30 -11.41
N LYS A 900 8.29 -24.95 -10.56
CA LYS A 900 8.44 -25.52 -9.21
C LYS A 900 7.61 -24.76 -8.19
N LEU A 901 7.31 -25.41 -7.06
CA LEU A 901 6.68 -24.74 -5.92
C LEU A 901 7.61 -23.63 -5.40
N ILE A 902 7.02 -22.50 -4.99
CA ILE A 902 7.76 -21.37 -4.44
C ILE A 902 8.40 -21.73 -3.09
N PRO A 903 9.57 -21.19 -2.75
CA PRO A 903 10.23 -21.46 -1.47
C PRO A 903 9.64 -20.66 -0.29
N ALA A 904 8.38 -20.31 -0.34
CA ALA A 904 7.66 -19.53 0.66
C ALA A 904 6.26 -20.09 0.91
N GLY A 905 5.67 -19.77 2.07
CA GLY A 905 4.33 -20.20 2.43
C GLY A 905 4.18 -21.72 2.45
N THR A 906 3.09 -22.22 1.90
CA THR A 906 2.78 -23.66 1.82
C THR A 906 3.65 -24.44 0.83
N GLY A 907 4.38 -23.78 -0.06
CA GLY A 907 5.35 -24.39 -0.97
C GLY A 907 6.64 -24.86 -0.31
N MET A 908 6.88 -24.57 0.96
CA MET A 908 8.05 -25.00 1.70
C MET A 908 8.08 -26.52 1.92
N LYS A 909 9.29 -27.06 2.02
CA LYS A 909 9.50 -28.51 2.21
C LYS A 909 8.76 -29.07 3.44
N ARG A 910 8.64 -28.30 4.51
CA ARG A 910 7.95 -28.73 5.75
C ARG A 910 6.46 -29.09 5.55
N TYR A 911 5.82 -28.47 4.59
CA TYR A 911 4.38 -28.69 4.31
C TYR A 911 4.14 -29.84 3.33
N ARG A 912 5.16 -30.35 2.62
CA ARG A 912 5.02 -31.43 1.63
C ARG A 912 4.61 -32.77 2.27
N ASN A 913 4.92 -32.95 3.55
CA ASN A 913 4.63 -34.18 4.28
C ASN A 913 3.32 -34.12 5.08
N ILE A 914 2.59 -32.99 5.03
CA ILE A 914 1.32 -32.85 5.70
C ILE A 914 0.24 -33.49 4.81
N LYS A 915 -0.41 -34.50 5.32
CA LYS A 915 -1.60 -35.11 4.71
C LYS A 915 -2.83 -34.49 5.34
N LEU A 916 -3.80 -34.16 4.50
CA LEU A 916 -5.12 -33.72 4.97
C LEU A 916 -5.93 -34.96 5.30
N ASP A 917 -6.55 -34.96 6.49
CA ASP A 917 -7.54 -35.96 6.85
C ASP A 917 -8.87 -35.50 6.22
N SER A 918 -9.32 -36.24 5.21
CA SER A 918 -10.60 -35.98 4.54
C SER A 918 -11.50 -37.20 4.72
N ASP A 919 -12.75 -36.96 5.05
CA ASP A 919 -13.77 -38.02 5.14
C ASP A 919 -14.12 -38.67 3.78
N VAL A 920 -13.39 -38.31 2.72
CA VAL A 920 -13.54 -38.89 1.39
C VAL A 920 -12.80 -40.22 1.37
N ASN A 921 -13.52 -41.30 1.22
CA ASN A 921 -12.96 -42.65 1.05
C ASN A 921 -12.04 -42.68 -0.17
N GLU A 922 -10.80 -43.11 0.01
CA GLU A 922 -9.80 -43.31 -1.07
C GLU A 922 -10.24 -44.30 -2.15
N ASN A 923 -11.35 -45.02 -1.96
CA ASN A 923 -11.94 -45.97 -2.91
C ASN A 923 -12.81 -45.31 -4.01
N ASP A 924 -13.01 -44.02 -4.00
CA ASP A 924 -13.78 -43.25 -4.99
C ASP A 924 -12.91 -42.65 -6.11
N GLU A 925 -11.69 -43.13 -6.33
CA GLU A 925 -10.94 -42.80 -7.53
C GLU A 925 -11.67 -43.40 -8.74
N ILE A 926 -12.46 -42.56 -9.40
CA ILE A 926 -13.00 -42.87 -10.72
C ILE A 926 -11.83 -42.80 -11.68
N ASP A 927 -11.41 -43.95 -12.17
CA ASP A 927 -10.39 -44.12 -13.21
C ASP A 927 -10.80 -43.31 -14.45
N PHE A 928 -10.14 -42.22 -14.69
CA PHE A 928 -10.32 -41.36 -15.88
C PHE A 928 -9.48 -41.83 -17.07
N ASP A 929 -8.98 -43.06 -17.05
CA ASP A 929 -8.31 -43.68 -18.18
C ASP A 929 -9.33 -44.09 -19.26
N ASP A 930 -9.93 -43.10 -19.92
CA ASP A 930 -10.56 -43.32 -21.23
C ASP A 930 -9.96 -42.34 -22.24
N ASP A 931 -9.08 -42.85 -23.08
CA ASP A 931 -8.40 -42.19 -24.20
C ASP A 931 -9.34 -41.57 -25.25
N SER A 932 -10.58 -41.22 -24.90
CA SER A 932 -11.58 -40.67 -25.80
C SER A 932 -11.53 -39.13 -25.96
N PHE A 933 -10.53 -38.44 -25.36
CA PHE A 933 -10.33 -37.01 -25.53
C PHE A 933 -9.27 -36.62 -26.59
N ALA A 934 -8.69 -37.59 -27.26
CA ALA A 934 -7.66 -37.34 -28.27
C ALA A 934 -8.22 -37.53 -29.68
N ASP A 935 -9.23 -36.85 -30.12
CA ASP A 935 -9.55 -36.66 -31.55
C ASP A 935 -10.70 -35.64 -31.74
N GLU A 936 -10.40 -34.37 -31.45
CA GLU A 936 -10.99 -33.26 -32.22
C GLU A 936 -9.86 -32.35 -32.64
N GLU A 937 -9.39 -32.60 -33.87
CA GLU A 937 -8.52 -31.71 -34.62
C GLU A 937 -9.13 -30.30 -34.67
N PHE A 938 -8.46 -29.37 -34.03
CA PHE A 938 -8.70 -27.95 -34.27
C PHE A 938 -8.31 -27.63 -35.71
N ALA A 939 -9.30 -27.48 -36.58
CA ALA A 939 -9.13 -26.86 -37.88
C ALA A 939 -8.51 -25.45 -37.68
N PRO A 940 -7.49 -25.07 -38.43
CA PRO A 940 -6.93 -23.73 -38.33
C PRO A 940 -7.94 -22.73 -38.89
N VAL A 941 -8.38 -21.81 -38.04
CA VAL A 941 -9.07 -20.61 -38.50
C VAL A 941 -8.04 -19.75 -39.22
N GLU A 942 -8.15 -19.65 -40.54
CA GLU A 942 -7.51 -18.64 -41.36
C GLU A 942 -8.09 -17.27 -40.98
N GLU A 943 -7.25 -16.37 -40.62
CA GLU A 943 -6.94 -14.95 -40.79
C GLU A 943 -6.26 -14.31 -39.61
#